data_ea41192f00d6d326397d52e85bdb4b15
#
_entry.id   ea41192f00d6d326397d52e85bdb4b15
#
_cell.length_a   1.000
_cell.length_b   1.000
_cell.length_c   1.000
_cell.angle_alpha   90.00
_cell.angle_beta   90.00
_cell.angle_gamma   90.00
#
_symmetry.space_group_name_H-M   'P 1'
#
loop_
_entity.id
_entity.type
_entity.pdbx_description
1 polymer ?
#
loop_
_entity_poly.entity_id
_entity_poly.type
_entity_poly.pdbx_seq_one_letter_code
_entity_poly.pdbx_strand_id
1 'polypeptide(L)'
;MDQETNLRWASDLLGVEYDAGAKDITRVFFATTSEDLLYLHEDLFDNAECEASTGSATATKAATKTATEAATTAPEATQKADRTNRYPMASVASEAASTASEAVSETTGQNDGEAKTSDNQGEKTDKEASEAEAPLCYEGIPYDRIIKKWWDFYNEGKTPSKSNRNTLTFELAVNLRNICDSDPQLLNRIIPCYDEFPEAEKMACIRSALGEKNTQMPKRVKDVLTAVRQDMRAEAREEAEEEEALLQDDLYYYDALPKMPQGVRESISAVGPHLAMPAIFAITPAIGMLATGVRVLIHGKPSQLNLISYIAGDFASGKGSLDPIVAAWLAEVKMVDKGYLQAEEEWRARKRAAKNKKEQPEDPKYPVRWLTLNTTVANLADRLANTQGKHAFSFTPEADTVSQKWRTAMSDFSVMLRQAYDGTPYDREAKSAEAVNVHIDKLLWNVVMCGTPDALYRVVTNYTDGFQSRLALARTPDNTFSPLSESLYRLTEDQETKIQQVAHLLPLMSGDVRLPQLEKRGRQWLEQIRLESIKNDDKTLARQRFRTCPTAMRMMTCLMLCRVAEQMIQSYGEQGAETRLKAEPELWKTMLQRQQTPQMLAAFDVLADYMIDNAMLFFRERIETAFRSGSYVSSGKARSRKSKNDSIYEELADRFTTEEAYGVSVGIRGGDISNGSVRTMLSRWEQQGMVERIERGVYKKSHYGEV
;
A
#
# COMPACT_ATOMS: atom_id res chain seq x y z
N MET A 1 5.26 39.40 14.59
CA MET A 1 5.23 39.87 13.17
C MET A 1 4.04 39.18 12.50
N ASP A 2 3.35 39.89 11.61
CA ASP A 2 2.29 39.22 10.85
C ASP A 2 2.87 38.33 9.74
N GLN A 3 2.04 37.48 9.17
CA GLN A 3 2.47 36.49 8.20
C GLN A 3 3.03 37.12 6.92
N GLU A 4 2.48 38.28 6.50
CA GLU A 4 2.96 38.98 5.31
C GLU A 4 4.36 39.54 5.53
N THR A 5 4.65 40.04 6.72
CA THR A 5 6.00 40.50 7.11
C THR A 5 7.02 39.34 7.08
N ASN A 6 6.63 38.16 7.56
CA ASN A 6 7.50 36.98 7.51
C ASN A 6 7.76 36.50 6.09
N LEU A 7 6.73 36.51 5.23
CA LEU A 7 6.88 36.13 3.82
C LEU A 7 7.77 37.11 3.04
N ARG A 8 7.65 38.40 3.31
CA ARG A 8 8.53 39.42 2.71
C ARG A 8 9.97 39.25 3.18
N TRP A 9 10.18 39.05 4.48
CA TRP A 9 11.50 38.81 5.02
C TRP A 9 12.15 37.55 4.39
N ALA A 10 11.43 36.46 4.26
CA ALA A 10 11.92 35.25 3.60
C ALA A 10 12.19 35.47 2.10
N SER A 11 11.34 36.22 1.40
CA SER A 11 11.52 36.61 0.02
C SER A 11 12.79 37.42 -0.19
N ASP A 12 13.01 38.39 0.67
CA ASP A 12 14.21 39.25 0.63
C ASP A 12 15.49 38.44 0.93
N LEU A 13 15.42 37.50 1.89
CA LEU A 13 16.54 36.64 2.29
C LEU A 13 16.92 35.67 1.17
N LEU A 14 15.93 35.10 0.49
CA LEU A 14 16.16 34.07 -0.54
C LEU A 14 16.30 34.66 -1.95
N GLY A 15 16.05 35.96 -2.12
CA GLY A 15 16.10 36.63 -3.42
C GLY A 15 15.04 36.13 -4.42
N VAL A 16 13.91 35.58 -3.92
CA VAL A 16 12.81 34.99 -4.72
C VAL A 16 11.52 35.73 -4.37
N GLU A 17 10.73 36.06 -5.36
CA GLU A 17 9.43 36.71 -5.14
C GLU A 17 8.45 35.73 -4.45
N TYR A 18 7.85 36.14 -3.32
CA TYR A 18 6.91 35.27 -2.61
C TYR A 18 5.56 35.17 -3.30
N ASP A 19 4.94 34.00 -3.26
CA ASP A 19 3.57 33.81 -3.76
C ASP A 19 2.56 34.50 -2.84
N ALA A 20 1.92 35.56 -3.33
CA ALA A 20 0.87 36.28 -2.61
C ALA A 20 -0.33 35.38 -2.24
N GLY A 21 -0.49 34.22 -2.88
CA GLY A 21 -1.47 33.21 -2.53
C GLY A 21 -1.11 32.38 -1.29
N ALA A 22 0.13 32.46 -0.80
CA ALA A 22 0.61 31.71 0.37
C ALA A 22 0.26 32.36 1.72
N LYS A 23 -0.57 33.42 1.73
CA LYS A 23 -0.98 34.16 2.95
C LYS A 23 -1.96 33.38 3.84
N ASP A 24 -2.47 32.24 3.40
CA ASP A 24 -3.42 31.44 4.18
C ASP A 24 -2.68 30.59 5.22
N ILE A 25 -2.87 30.91 6.49
CA ILE A 25 -2.26 30.22 7.64
C ILE A 25 -2.70 28.75 7.77
N THR A 26 -3.77 28.37 7.07
CA THR A 26 -4.26 26.98 7.05
C THR A 26 -3.56 26.09 6.03
N ARG A 27 -2.72 26.67 5.16
CA ARG A 27 -1.93 25.87 4.21
C ARG A 27 -0.84 25.09 4.91
N VAL A 28 -0.87 23.78 4.72
CA VAL A 28 0.18 22.88 5.18
C VAL A 28 1.26 22.83 4.09
N PHE A 29 2.46 23.29 4.42
CA PHE A 29 3.64 23.07 3.60
C PHE A 29 4.23 21.70 3.96
N PHE A 30 4.51 20.88 2.95
CA PHE A 30 5.26 19.65 3.17
C PHE A 30 6.73 20.04 3.39
N ALA A 31 7.28 19.63 4.53
CA ALA A 31 8.72 19.73 4.75
C ALA A 31 9.44 18.85 3.72
N THR A 32 10.38 19.44 3.01
CA THR A 32 11.31 18.69 2.16
C THR A 32 12.24 17.83 3.02
N THR A 33 12.71 16.71 2.46
CA THR A 33 13.77 15.93 3.10
C THR A 33 15.13 16.63 2.89
N SER A 34 16.12 16.28 3.69
CA SER A 34 17.48 16.81 3.51
C SER A 34 18.06 16.51 2.11
N GLU A 35 17.53 15.52 1.41
CA GLU A 35 17.93 15.15 0.05
C GLU A 35 17.34 16.07 -1.02
N ASP A 36 16.23 16.74 -0.70
CA ASP A 36 15.52 17.66 -1.59
C ASP A 36 15.99 19.13 -1.40
N LEU A 37 16.77 19.39 -0.34
CA LEU A 37 17.32 20.71 -0.08
C LEU A 37 18.51 20.97 -1.00
N LEU A 38 18.36 21.93 -1.91
CA LEU A 38 19.42 22.35 -2.82
C LEU A 38 20.50 23.18 -2.10
N TYR A 39 20.10 23.93 -1.10
CA TYR A 39 20.97 24.77 -0.29
C TYR A 39 20.35 25.10 1.06
N LEU A 40 21.13 24.97 2.13
CA LEU A 40 20.81 25.46 3.46
C LEU A 40 22.02 26.26 3.96
N HIS A 41 21.82 27.55 4.28
CA HIS A 41 22.89 28.38 4.81
C HIS A 41 23.26 27.92 6.20
N GLU A 42 24.57 27.74 6.48
CA GLU A 42 25.08 27.19 7.75
C GLU A 42 24.63 28.02 8.96
N ASP A 43 24.53 29.35 8.80
CA ASP A 43 24.18 30.29 9.89
C ASP A 43 22.64 30.51 10.01
N LEU A 44 21.81 29.78 9.28
CA LEU A 44 20.34 30.03 9.27
C LEU A 44 19.72 29.87 10.65
N PHE A 45 20.29 29.04 11.50
CA PHE A 45 19.80 28.75 12.84
C PHE A 45 20.63 29.42 13.94
N ASP A 46 21.84 29.90 13.67
CA ASP A 46 22.72 30.50 14.68
C ASP A 46 22.29 31.91 15.10
N ASN A 47 21.58 32.63 14.24
CA ASN A 47 21.01 33.95 14.54
C ASN A 47 19.63 33.92 15.24
N ALA A 48 19.00 32.77 15.41
CA ALA A 48 17.66 32.64 15.99
C ALA A 48 17.68 32.61 17.53
N GLU A 49 18.83 32.39 18.17
CA GLU A 49 18.93 32.30 19.64
C GLU A 49 18.99 33.65 20.37
N CYS A 50 19.33 34.73 19.69
CA CYS A 50 19.47 36.05 20.34
C CYS A 50 18.14 36.84 20.49
N GLU A 51 17.06 36.55 19.76
CA GLU A 51 15.83 37.32 19.84
C GLU A 51 14.65 36.59 20.50
N ALA A 52 14.77 35.31 20.86
CA ALA A 52 13.71 34.52 21.47
C ALA A 52 13.51 34.79 22.98
N SER A 53 14.35 35.59 23.64
CA SER A 53 14.28 35.80 25.09
C SER A 53 13.39 36.96 25.56
N THR A 54 12.84 37.77 24.65
CA THR A 54 12.03 38.96 25.07
C THR A 54 10.59 39.03 24.51
N GLY A 55 10.14 38.06 23.68
CA GLY A 55 8.86 38.13 22.99
C GLY A 55 7.77 37.11 23.39
N SER A 56 8.10 36.12 24.23
CA SER A 56 7.26 34.92 24.41
C SER A 56 6.12 35.02 25.41
N ALA A 57 5.97 36.10 26.14
CA ALA A 57 4.96 36.19 27.22
C ALA A 57 3.62 36.83 26.82
N THR A 58 3.54 37.49 25.65
CA THR A 58 2.34 38.27 25.28
C THR A 58 1.54 37.64 24.12
N ALA A 59 2.12 36.79 23.31
CA ALA A 59 1.42 36.19 22.14
C ALA A 59 0.45 35.05 22.52
N THR A 60 0.75 34.32 23.61
CA THR A 60 -0.05 33.15 24.01
C THR A 60 -1.40 33.53 24.68
N LYS A 61 -1.54 34.76 25.19
CA LYS A 61 -2.79 35.21 25.78
C LYS A 61 -3.77 35.82 24.78
N ALA A 62 -3.31 36.27 23.62
CA ALA A 62 -4.19 36.84 22.60
C ALA A 62 -4.85 35.76 21.73
N ALA A 63 -4.16 34.65 21.45
CA ALA A 63 -4.71 33.55 20.65
C ALA A 63 -5.83 32.77 21.37
N THR A 64 -5.79 32.70 22.71
CA THR A 64 -6.81 31.97 23.47
C THR A 64 -8.11 32.76 23.65
N LYS A 65 -8.07 34.09 23.49
CA LYS A 65 -9.26 34.94 23.65
C LYS A 65 -10.08 35.04 22.35
N THR A 66 -9.48 34.92 21.21
CA THR A 66 -10.16 35.02 19.92
C THR A 66 -10.87 33.70 19.51
N ALA A 67 -10.41 32.56 20.03
CA ALA A 67 -11.03 31.25 19.74
C ALA A 67 -12.31 31.00 20.58
N THR A 68 -12.52 31.77 21.69
CA THR A 68 -13.65 31.57 22.58
C THR A 68 -14.86 32.45 22.20
N GLU A 69 -14.67 33.52 21.44
CA GLU A 69 -15.76 34.43 21.03
C GLU A 69 -16.43 34.07 19.69
N ALA A 70 -15.84 33.17 18.91
CA ALA A 70 -16.37 32.74 17.60
C ALA A 70 -17.36 31.56 17.66
N ALA A 71 -17.64 31.00 18.87
CA ALA A 71 -18.47 29.81 19.02
C ALA A 71 -19.91 30.07 19.47
N THR A 72 -20.38 31.34 19.49
CA THR A 72 -21.68 31.68 20.13
C THR A 72 -22.63 32.44 19.21
N THR A 73 -22.73 32.11 17.93
CA THR A 73 -23.88 32.54 17.13
C THR A 73 -24.10 31.62 15.94
N ALA A 74 -25.03 30.69 16.07
CA ALA A 74 -25.82 30.18 14.96
C ALA A 74 -27.21 29.77 15.48
N PRO A 75 -28.29 30.22 14.85
CA PRO A 75 -29.64 29.99 15.32
C PRO A 75 -30.21 28.64 14.89
N GLU A 76 -31.03 28.11 15.79
CA GLU A 76 -31.94 26.97 15.58
C GLU A 76 -32.88 27.20 14.39
N ALA A 77 -33.09 26.16 13.58
CA ALA A 77 -34.31 26.02 12.81
C ALA A 77 -34.73 24.54 12.76
N THR A 78 -35.82 24.31 13.45
CA THR A 78 -36.70 23.14 13.51
C THR A 78 -37.33 22.82 12.16
N GLN A 79 -37.53 21.51 11.85
CA GLN A 79 -38.80 20.85 11.42
C GLN A 79 -38.44 19.51 10.77
N LYS A 80 -38.85 18.41 11.32
CA LYS A 80 -40.09 17.62 11.37
C LYS A 80 -40.52 17.02 10.01
N ALA A 81 -40.65 15.69 10.09
CA ALA A 81 -41.66 14.78 9.47
C ALA A 81 -41.41 14.45 7.99
N ASP A 82 -41.73 13.35 7.43
CA ASP A 82 -42.45 12.11 7.85
C ASP A 82 -42.29 11.06 6.73
N ARG A 83 -42.21 9.81 7.13
CA ARG A 83 -42.78 8.57 6.59
C ARG A 83 -42.99 8.37 5.07
N THR A 84 -42.55 7.28 4.64
CA THR A 84 -43.18 6.03 4.17
C THR A 84 -42.88 5.61 2.74
N ASN A 85 -42.38 4.43 2.66
CA ASN A 85 -42.94 3.26 1.97
C ASN A 85 -42.43 2.80 0.59
N ARG A 86 -42.02 1.56 0.64
CA ARG A 86 -42.30 0.44 -0.30
C ARG A 86 -41.33 0.19 -1.48
N TYR A 87 -40.75 -0.99 -1.34
CA TYR A 87 -40.30 -1.87 -2.41
C TYR A 87 -41.39 -2.16 -3.47
N PRO A 88 -41.06 -2.62 -4.69
CA PRO A 88 -40.97 -4.06 -4.82
C PRO A 88 -39.78 -4.57 -5.68
N MET A 89 -39.48 -5.83 -5.43
CA MET A 89 -38.72 -6.77 -6.23
C MET A 89 -39.26 -6.92 -7.66
N ALA A 90 -38.36 -7.15 -8.60
CA ALA A 90 -38.66 -7.98 -9.75
C ALA A 90 -37.38 -8.68 -10.24
N SER A 91 -37.48 -9.98 -10.16
CA SER A 91 -36.66 -11.00 -10.80
C SER A 91 -36.82 -10.96 -12.33
N VAL A 92 -35.75 -11.25 -13.06
CA VAL A 92 -35.84 -12.01 -14.32
C VAL A 92 -34.60 -12.86 -14.47
N ALA A 93 -34.83 -14.14 -14.52
CA ALA A 93 -33.94 -15.18 -15.02
C ALA A 93 -34.11 -15.33 -16.53
N SER A 94 -33.18 -15.93 -17.18
CA SER A 94 -33.21 -16.96 -18.22
C SER A 94 -32.02 -16.84 -19.14
N GLU A 95 -31.28 -17.93 -19.25
CA GLU A 95 -31.34 -19.01 -20.26
C GLU A 95 -30.62 -18.63 -21.56
N ALA A 96 -29.65 -19.38 -21.90
CA ALA A 96 -29.59 -20.47 -22.89
C ALA A 96 -28.10 -20.85 -23.05
N ALA A 97 -27.67 -22.04 -22.77
CA ALA A 97 -27.85 -23.34 -23.41
C ALA A 97 -27.13 -23.46 -24.78
N SER A 98 -26.13 -24.35 -24.75
CA SER A 98 -25.85 -25.50 -25.62
C SER A 98 -25.34 -25.22 -27.03
N THR A 99 -24.29 -25.91 -27.37
CA THR A 99 -24.11 -27.18 -28.11
C THR A 99 -22.63 -27.43 -28.35
N ALA A 100 -22.06 -28.50 -27.85
CA ALA A 100 -21.83 -29.82 -28.40
C ALA A 100 -21.15 -29.82 -29.79
N SER A 101 -20.00 -30.44 -29.96
CA SER A 101 -19.72 -31.83 -30.21
C SER A 101 -18.29 -32.07 -30.67
N GLU A 102 -17.70 -33.08 -30.09
CA GLU A 102 -16.98 -34.23 -30.68
C GLU A 102 -15.98 -34.01 -31.81
N ALA A 103 -14.71 -34.45 -31.58
CA ALA A 103 -14.17 -35.58 -32.35
C ALA A 103 -12.88 -36.10 -31.73
N VAL A 104 -12.90 -37.38 -31.55
CA VAL A 104 -11.87 -38.34 -31.15
C VAL A 104 -10.78 -38.44 -32.22
N SER A 105 -9.49 -38.65 -31.84
CA SER A 105 -8.70 -39.75 -32.41
C SER A 105 -7.41 -40.00 -31.62
N GLU A 106 -7.31 -41.23 -31.19
CA GLU A 106 -6.14 -41.92 -30.64
C GLU A 106 -4.98 -41.96 -31.65
N THR A 107 -3.73 -41.95 -31.16
CA THR A 107 -2.74 -42.93 -31.61
C THR A 107 -1.61 -43.09 -30.59
N THR A 108 -1.45 -44.29 -30.15
CA THR A 108 -0.37 -44.92 -29.40
C THR A 108 0.97 -44.90 -30.13
N GLY A 109 2.06 -44.89 -29.37
CA GLY A 109 3.40 -45.20 -29.85
C GLY A 109 4.45 -45.21 -28.75
N GLN A 110 4.63 -46.37 -28.13
CA GLN A 110 5.79 -46.72 -27.32
C GLN A 110 7.07 -46.68 -28.15
N ASN A 111 8.19 -46.31 -27.56
CA ASN A 111 9.42 -47.12 -27.68
C ASN A 111 10.46 -46.76 -26.59
N ASP A 112 10.95 -47.86 -26.00
CA ASP A 112 12.08 -48.00 -25.11
C ASP A 112 13.42 -47.72 -25.78
N GLY A 113 14.44 -47.39 -24.97
CA GLY A 113 15.82 -47.40 -25.45
C GLY A 113 16.86 -46.87 -24.48
N GLU A 114 17.27 -47.71 -23.57
CA GLU A 114 18.56 -47.92 -22.92
C GLU A 114 19.70 -46.90 -22.95
N ALA A 115 20.31 -46.84 -21.76
CA ALA A 115 21.56 -46.22 -21.36
C ALA A 115 22.79 -46.62 -22.16
N LYS A 116 23.73 -45.70 -22.31
CA LYS A 116 25.18 -46.01 -22.29
C LYS A 116 26.01 -44.84 -21.76
N THR A 117 26.70 -45.13 -20.67
CA THR A 117 27.85 -44.42 -20.11
C THR A 117 29.02 -44.44 -21.08
N SER A 118 29.77 -43.35 -21.21
CA SER A 118 31.20 -43.39 -21.46
C SER A 118 31.89 -42.12 -20.95
N ASP A 119 32.84 -42.34 -20.05
CA ASP A 119 33.91 -41.41 -19.65
C ASP A 119 34.64 -40.85 -20.86
N ASN A 120 35.03 -39.60 -20.87
CA ASN A 120 36.38 -39.21 -21.28
C ASN A 120 36.82 -37.86 -20.67
N GLN A 121 38.07 -37.87 -20.25
CA GLN A 121 38.83 -36.83 -19.60
C GLN A 121 39.25 -35.72 -20.56
N GLY A 122 39.32 -34.49 -20.03
CA GLY A 122 40.43 -33.59 -20.21
C GLY A 122 40.38 -32.66 -21.43
N GLU A 123 40.12 -31.39 -21.14
CA GLU A 123 41.04 -30.33 -21.56
C GLU A 123 40.59 -28.99 -20.96
N LYS A 124 41.48 -28.37 -20.17
CA LYS A 124 41.33 -27.01 -19.72
C LYS A 124 41.51 -26.07 -20.91
N THR A 125 40.51 -25.26 -21.19
CA THR A 125 40.69 -23.98 -21.87
C THR A 125 39.97 -22.93 -21.10
N ASP A 126 40.75 -22.05 -20.49
CA ASP A 126 40.32 -20.79 -19.92
C ASP A 126 39.59 -19.98 -21.00
N LYS A 127 38.28 -19.79 -20.85
CA LYS A 127 37.54 -18.73 -21.49
C LYS A 127 37.09 -17.78 -20.39
N GLU A 128 37.77 -16.64 -20.35
CA GLU A 128 37.29 -15.43 -19.68
C GLU A 128 35.82 -15.21 -20.07
N ALA A 129 34.94 -15.38 -19.11
CA ALA A 129 33.57 -14.88 -19.22
C ALA A 129 33.67 -13.35 -19.16
N SER A 130 33.48 -12.70 -20.31
CA SER A 130 33.30 -11.27 -20.38
C SER A 130 32.11 -10.90 -19.48
N GLU A 131 32.36 -10.16 -18.41
CA GLU A 131 31.31 -9.46 -17.67
C GLU A 131 30.57 -8.57 -18.67
N ALA A 132 29.32 -8.90 -18.95
CA ALA A 132 28.46 -8.06 -19.76
C ALA A 132 28.29 -6.73 -19.02
N GLU A 133 28.89 -5.65 -19.52
CA GLU A 133 28.65 -4.29 -19.03
C GLU A 133 27.14 -4.01 -18.96
N ALA A 134 26.67 -3.55 -17.83
CA ALA A 134 25.26 -3.17 -17.66
C ALA A 134 24.86 -2.15 -18.73
N PRO A 135 23.68 -2.28 -19.35
CA PRO A 135 23.24 -1.38 -20.40
C PRO A 135 23.18 0.05 -19.92
N LEU A 136 23.69 0.99 -20.72
CA LEU A 136 23.62 2.41 -20.42
C LEU A 136 22.16 2.87 -20.48
N CYS A 137 21.69 3.57 -19.45
CA CYS A 137 20.30 3.96 -19.28
C CYS A 137 20.15 5.45 -18.97
N TYR A 138 19.05 6.05 -19.43
CA TYR A 138 18.56 7.37 -19.00
C TYR A 138 17.29 7.20 -18.19
N GLU A 139 17.28 7.60 -16.91
CA GLU A 139 16.14 7.40 -15.99
C GLU A 139 15.58 5.96 -16.00
N GLY A 140 16.47 4.96 -16.06
CA GLY A 140 16.09 3.55 -16.11
C GLY A 140 15.66 3.04 -17.49
N ILE A 141 15.65 3.89 -18.52
CA ILE A 141 15.34 3.50 -19.90
C ILE A 141 16.65 3.23 -20.65
N PRO A 142 16.87 2.03 -21.21
CA PRO A 142 18.03 1.75 -22.03
C PRO A 142 18.10 2.65 -23.26
N TYR A 143 19.27 3.22 -23.56
CA TYR A 143 19.43 4.13 -24.71
C TYR A 143 19.16 3.46 -26.04
N ASP A 144 19.42 2.17 -26.21
CA ASP A 144 19.12 1.39 -27.41
C ASP A 144 17.61 1.41 -27.72
N ARG A 145 16.74 1.29 -26.71
CA ARG A 145 15.29 1.39 -26.86
C ARG A 145 14.86 2.81 -27.26
N ILE A 146 15.49 3.84 -26.70
CA ILE A 146 15.22 5.24 -27.06
C ILE A 146 15.59 5.48 -28.54
N ILE A 147 16.76 5.00 -28.96
CA ILE A 147 17.26 5.17 -30.33
C ILE A 147 16.41 4.38 -31.32
N LYS A 148 16.03 3.12 -31.00
CA LYS A 148 15.13 2.33 -31.83
C LYS A 148 13.80 3.04 -32.04
N LYS A 149 13.17 3.51 -30.96
CA LYS A 149 11.90 4.24 -31.03
C LYS A 149 12.01 5.58 -31.76
N TRP A 150 13.19 6.22 -31.69
CA TRP A 150 13.49 7.40 -32.48
C TRP A 150 13.42 7.11 -33.99
N TRP A 151 14.02 6.01 -34.43
CA TRP A 151 13.97 5.61 -35.85
C TRP A 151 12.56 5.22 -36.28
N ASP A 152 11.79 4.60 -35.41
CA ASP A 152 10.38 4.28 -35.70
C ASP A 152 9.56 5.55 -35.95
N PHE A 153 9.77 6.59 -35.18
CA PHE A 153 8.99 7.83 -35.27
C PHE A 153 9.44 8.77 -36.40
N TYR A 154 10.74 8.84 -36.64
CA TYR A 154 11.32 9.89 -37.47
C TYR A 154 12.06 9.38 -38.71
N ASN A 155 12.14 8.07 -38.91
CA ASN A 155 12.76 7.46 -40.09
C ASN A 155 12.06 6.16 -40.56
N GLU A 156 10.76 6.03 -40.32
CA GLU A 156 9.94 4.87 -40.74
C GLU A 156 10.52 3.52 -40.27
N GLY A 157 11.15 3.46 -39.10
CA GLY A 157 11.82 2.28 -38.55
C GLY A 157 13.14 1.90 -39.24
N LYS A 158 13.59 2.67 -40.25
CA LYS A 158 14.80 2.40 -40.99
C LYS A 158 16.02 2.98 -40.28
N THR A 159 17.08 2.21 -40.15
CA THR A 159 18.38 2.70 -39.66
C THR A 159 19.12 3.52 -40.72
N PRO A 160 20.02 4.44 -40.32
CA PRO A 160 20.83 5.23 -41.24
C PRO A 160 21.62 4.37 -42.22
N SER A 161 21.67 4.78 -43.49
CA SER A 161 22.41 4.13 -44.60
C SER A 161 23.54 5.03 -45.08
N LYS A 162 24.44 4.48 -45.92
CA LYS A 162 25.61 5.18 -46.51
C LYS A 162 25.28 6.56 -47.11
N SER A 163 24.10 6.71 -47.67
CA SER A 163 23.66 7.95 -48.32
C SER A 163 23.20 9.05 -47.37
N ASN A 164 22.74 8.71 -46.15
CA ASN A 164 22.12 9.64 -45.21
C ASN A 164 22.64 9.54 -43.77
N ARG A 165 23.60 8.65 -43.48
CA ARG A 165 24.08 8.35 -42.12
C ARG A 165 24.61 9.59 -41.39
N ASN A 166 25.33 10.48 -42.10
CA ASN A 166 25.85 11.71 -41.49
C ASN A 166 24.75 12.64 -41.01
N THR A 167 23.75 12.88 -41.87
CA THR A 167 22.61 13.76 -41.54
C THR A 167 21.76 13.19 -40.42
N LEU A 168 21.39 11.91 -40.50
CA LEU A 168 20.54 11.25 -39.50
C LEU A 168 21.25 11.08 -38.17
N THR A 169 22.56 10.75 -38.17
CA THR A 169 23.37 10.68 -36.92
C THR A 169 23.50 12.05 -36.28
N PHE A 170 23.70 13.10 -37.08
CA PHE A 170 23.71 14.48 -36.59
C PHE A 170 22.38 14.85 -35.95
N GLU A 171 21.26 14.59 -36.64
CA GLU A 171 19.92 14.88 -36.12
C GLU A 171 19.62 14.12 -34.82
N LEU A 172 19.97 12.83 -34.75
CA LEU A 172 19.85 12.03 -33.56
C LEU A 172 20.68 12.61 -32.40
N ALA A 173 21.95 12.94 -32.65
CA ALA A 173 22.84 13.49 -31.64
C ALA A 173 22.39 14.86 -31.11
N VAL A 174 21.87 15.76 -32.00
CA VAL A 174 21.26 17.05 -31.60
C VAL A 174 20.12 16.84 -30.61
N ASN A 175 19.30 15.82 -30.82
CA ASN A 175 18.15 15.56 -29.96
C ASN A 175 18.53 14.83 -28.68
N LEU A 176 19.39 13.79 -28.74
CA LEU A 176 19.81 13.02 -27.57
C LEU A 176 20.74 13.78 -26.60
N ARG A 177 21.41 14.85 -27.04
CA ARG A 177 22.37 15.60 -26.21
C ARG A 177 21.78 16.03 -24.85
N ASN A 178 20.48 16.31 -24.80
CA ASN A 178 19.83 16.78 -23.57
C ASN A 178 19.62 15.66 -22.53
N ILE A 179 19.66 14.40 -22.93
CA ILE A 179 19.54 13.22 -22.05
C ILE A 179 20.87 12.53 -21.84
N CYS A 180 21.94 13.08 -22.45
CA CYS A 180 23.31 12.59 -22.34
C CYS A 180 24.24 13.69 -21.78
N ASP A 181 23.71 14.69 -21.10
CA ASP A 181 24.45 15.84 -20.51
C ASP A 181 25.43 16.51 -21.48
N SER A 182 25.14 16.43 -22.78
CA SER A 182 26.02 16.91 -23.86
C SER A 182 27.40 16.26 -23.87
N ASP A 183 27.54 15.07 -23.31
CA ASP A 183 28.80 14.31 -23.30
C ASP A 183 29.04 13.65 -24.67
N PRO A 184 30.08 14.05 -25.43
CA PRO A 184 30.37 13.48 -26.74
C PRO A 184 30.83 12.00 -26.67
N GLN A 185 31.41 11.57 -25.53
CA GLN A 185 31.86 10.19 -25.36
C GLN A 185 30.67 9.26 -25.11
N LEU A 186 29.74 9.70 -24.26
CA LEU A 186 28.52 8.97 -24.02
C LEU A 186 27.69 8.84 -25.32
N LEU A 187 27.50 9.94 -26.05
CA LEU A 187 26.80 9.92 -27.35
C LEU A 187 27.49 8.97 -28.35
N ASN A 188 28.82 8.93 -28.36
CA ASN A 188 29.55 8.01 -29.24
C ASN A 188 29.38 6.52 -28.83
N ARG A 189 29.24 6.24 -27.54
CA ARG A 189 28.98 4.87 -27.03
C ARG A 189 27.56 4.39 -27.35
N ILE A 190 26.56 5.25 -27.17
CA ILE A 190 25.15 4.84 -27.31
C ILE A 190 24.65 4.84 -28.75
N ILE A 191 25.17 5.73 -29.62
CA ILE A 191 24.78 5.77 -31.03
C ILE A 191 25.57 4.70 -31.79
N PRO A 192 24.93 3.67 -32.39
CA PRO A 192 25.63 2.63 -33.14
C PRO A 192 26.35 3.20 -34.38
N CYS A 193 27.36 2.49 -34.84
CA CYS A 193 27.99 2.74 -36.16
C CYS A 193 27.14 2.10 -37.25
N TYR A 194 26.30 2.89 -37.89
CA TYR A 194 25.42 2.39 -38.97
C TYR A 194 26.16 2.28 -40.30
N ASP A 195 25.95 1.18 -41.04
CA ASP A 195 26.40 0.98 -42.39
C ASP A 195 27.90 1.32 -42.60
N GLU A 196 28.77 0.67 -41.78
CA GLU A 196 30.24 0.85 -41.78
C GLU A 196 30.65 2.33 -41.58
N PHE A 197 29.91 3.09 -40.74
CA PHE A 197 30.24 4.48 -40.47
C PHE A 197 31.59 4.56 -39.73
N PRO A 198 32.62 5.25 -40.30
CA PRO A 198 33.90 5.37 -39.63
C PRO A 198 33.75 6.13 -38.32
N GLU A 199 34.31 5.62 -37.24
CA GLU A 199 34.13 6.19 -35.90
C GLU A 199 34.63 7.65 -35.82
N ALA A 200 35.68 8.00 -36.53
CA ALA A 200 36.17 9.37 -36.60
C ALA A 200 35.17 10.34 -37.25
N GLU A 201 34.47 9.90 -38.30
CA GLU A 201 33.44 10.70 -38.97
C GLU A 201 32.17 10.80 -38.07
N LYS A 202 31.76 9.69 -37.43
CA LYS A 202 30.67 9.68 -36.48
C LYS A 202 30.93 10.68 -35.33
N MET A 203 32.14 10.62 -34.76
CA MET A 203 32.53 11.54 -33.70
C MET A 203 32.57 13.00 -34.16
N ALA A 204 32.97 13.28 -35.40
CA ALA A 204 32.91 14.63 -35.96
C ALA A 204 31.47 15.14 -36.12
N CYS A 205 30.53 14.28 -36.54
CA CYS A 205 29.09 14.58 -36.57
C CYS A 205 28.55 14.88 -35.18
N ILE A 206 28.90 14.07 -34.18
CA ILE A 206 28.47 14.25 -32.80
C ILE A 206 28.99 15.59 -32.24
N ARG A 207 30.28 15.89 -32.41
CA ARG A 207 30.85 17.18 -31.97
C ARG A 207 30.20 18.38 -32.66
N SER A 208 29.85 18.28 -33.92
CA SER A 208 29.13 19.32 -34.65
C SER A 208 27.71 19.50 -34.07
N ALA A 209 27.03 18.44 -33.67
CA ALA A 209 25.71 18.48 -33.05
C ALA A 209 25.69 19.17 -31.67
N LEU A 210 26.83 19.17 -30.96
CA LEU A 210 26.97 19.80 -29.64
C LEU A 210 27.26 21.30 -29.71
N GLY A 211 27.59 21.85 -30.89
CA GLY A 211 27.94 23.27 -31.07
C GLY A 211 26.80 24.26 -30.84
N GLU A 212 25.57 23.84 -30.87
CA GLU A 212 24.40 24.68 -30.63
C GLU A 212 23.97 24.62 -29.14
N LYS A 213 23.95 25.77 -28.47
CA LYS A 213 23.46 25.85 -27.09
C LYS A 213 21.92 25.89 -27.09
N ASN A 214 21.28 24.78 -26.81
CA ASN A 214 19.86 24.72 -26.49
C ASN A 214 19.67 24.03 -25.16
N THR A 215 19.09 24.74 -24.17
CA THR A 215 18.94 24.26 -22.78
C THR A 215 17.64 23.54 -22.52
N GLN A 216 16.70 23.53 -23.45
CA GLN A 216 15.42 22.85 -23.26
C GLN A 216 15.38 21.52 -24.03
N MET A 217 14.87 20.50 -23.34
CA MET A 217 14.66 19.18 -23.94
C MET A 217 13.67 19.28 -25.12
N PRO A 218 14.05 18.84 -26.32
CA PRO A 218 13.19 18.90 -27.50
C PRO A 218 11.90 18.11 -27.32
N LYS A 219 10.78 18.61 -27.87
CA LYS A 219 9.49 17.92 -27.84
C LYS A 219 9.60 16.51 -28.41
N ARG A 220 10.33 16.33 -29.51
CA ARG A 220 10.57 15.02 -30.16
C ARG A 220 11.13 13.98 -29.19
N VAL A 221 12.10 14.36 -28.33
CA VAL A 221 12.68 13.45 -27.34
C VAL A 221 11.67 13.11 -26.25
N LYS A 222 10.88 14.08 -25.79
CA LYS A 222 9.81 13.84 -24.82
C LYS A 222 8.76 12.86 -25.37
N ASP A 223 8.37 13.02 -26.63
CA ASP A 223 7.40 12.14 -27.29
C ASP A 223 7.96 10.70 -27.39
N VAL A 224 9.23 10.54 -27.76
CA VAL A 224 9.92 9.24 -27.81
C VAL A 224 10.00 8.62 -26.41
N LEU A 225 10.46 9.36 -25.42
CA LEU A 225 10.55 8.86 -24.03
C LEU A 225 9.18 8.42 -23.48
N THR A 226 8.14 9.17 -23.82
CA THR A 226 6.77 8.83 -23.43
C THR A 226 6.31 7.53 -24.08
N ALA A 227 6.59 7.36 -25.37
CA ALA A 227 6.24 6.15 -26.10
C ALA A 227 7.01 4.94 -25.59
N VAL A 228 8.34 5.05 -25.38
CA VAL A 228 9.15 3.96 -24.83
C VAL A 228 8.67 3.54 -23.46
N ARG A 229 8.31 4.49 -22.60
CA ARG A 229 7.72 4.19 -21.29
C ARG A 229 6.38 3.47 -21.41
N GLN A 230 5.57 3.81 -22.42
CA GLN A 230 4.30 3.11 -22.68
C GLN A 230 4.53 1.69 -23.17
N ASP A 231 5.49 1.49 -24.09
CA ASP A 231 5.84 0.16 -24.58
C ASP A 231 6.40 -0.72 -23.45
N MET A 232 7.32 -0.19 -22.64
CA MET A 232 7.87 -0.93 -21.47
C MET A 232 6.78 -1.28 -20.43
N ARG A 233 5.74 -0.45 -20.31
CA ARG A 233 4.60 -0.77 -19.46
C ARG A 233 3.72 -1.87 -20.04
N ALA A 234 3.52 -1.87 -21.37
CA ALA A 234 2.75 -2.91 -22.04
C ALA A 234 3.48 -4.26 -21.93
N GLU A 235 4.79 -4.27 -22.21
CA GLU A 235 5.64 -5.47 -22.05
C GLU A 235 5.65 -5.99 -20.61
N ALA A 236 5.85 -5.10 -19.62
CA ALA A 236 5.82 -5.49 -18.21
C ALA A 236 4.43 -5.95 -17.74
N ARG A 237 3.36 -5.52 -18.42
CA ARG A 237 2.00 -5.96 -18.15
C ARG A 237 1.74 -7.34 -18.76
N GLU A 238 2.23 -7.60 -19.97
CA GLU A 238 2.20 -8.93 -20.60
C GLU A 238 3.06 -9.94 -19.81
N GLU A 239 4.29 -9.56 -19.41
CA GLU A 239 5.14 -10.37 -18.54
C GLU A 239 4.47 -10.63 -17.19
N ALA A 240 3.80 -9.64 -16.60
CA ALA A 240 3.07 -9.79 -15.35
C ALA A 240 1.80 -10.64 -15.50
N GLU A 241 1.10 -10.58 -16.62
CA GLU A 241 -0.04 -11.44 -16.92
C GLU A 241 0.41 -12.90 -17.19
N GLU A 242 1.57 -13.12 -17.82
CA GLU A 242 2.18 -14.44 -17.95
C GLU A 242 2.72 -14.97 -16.62
N GLU A 243 3.34 -14.12 -15.81
CA GLU A 243 3.82 -14.43 -14.46
C GLU A 243 2.65 -14.65 -13.51
N GLU A 244 1.55 -13.91 -13.64
CA GLU A 244 0.30 -14.09 -12.90
C GLU A 244 -0.37 -15.43 -13.25
N ALA A 245 -0.31 -15.86 -14.51
CA ALA A 245 -0.74 -17.20 -14.92
C ALA A 245 0.13 -18.32 -14.33
N LEU A 246 1.44 -18.08 -14.14
CA LEU A 246 2.36 -18.99 -13.45
C LEU A 246 2.24 -18.91 -11.93
N LEU A 247 1.90 -17.73 -11.38
CA LEU A 247 1.71 -17.45 -9.94
C LEU A 247 0.35 -17.92 -9.40
N GLN A 248 -0.48 -18.60 -10.17
CA GLN A 248 -1.69 -19.25 -9.66
C GLN A 248 -1.39 -20.30 -8.60
N ASP A 249 -0.14 -20.73 -8.45
CA ASP A 249 0.27 -21.65 -7.39
C ASP A 249 1.17 -20.95 -6.36
N ASP A 250 0.60 -20.63 -5.19
CA ASP A 250 1.32 -20.05 -4.03
C ASP A 250 2.46 -20.98 -3.52
N LEU A 251 2.60 -22.18 -4.06
CA LEU A 251 3.70 -23.10 -3.79
C LEU A 251 5.06 -22.50 -4.16
N TYR A 252 5.15 -21.69 -5.22
CA TYR A 252 6.40 -21.02 -5.58
C TYR A 252 7.00 -20.23 -4.41
N TYR A 253 6.18 -19.42 -3.74
CA TYR A 253 6.65 -18.67 -2.57
C TYR A 253 6.98 -19.56 -1.38
N TYR A 254 6.19 -20.61 -1.16
CA TYR A 254 6.45 -21.56 -0.07
C TYR A 254 7.75 -22.32 -0.28
N ASP A 255 8.03 -22.79 -1.48
CA ASP A 255 9.24 -23.53 -1.82
C ASP A 255 10.51 -22.67 -1.71
N ALA A 256 10.39 -21.36 -1.90
CA ALA A 256 11.47 -20.39 -1.70
C ALA A 256 11.75 -20.10 -0.20
N LEU A 257 10.85 -20.48 0.72
CA LEU A 257 11.04 -20.24 2.15
C LEU A 257 12.06 -21.21 2.75
N PRO A 258 12.91 -20.76 3.67
CA PRO A 258 13.76 -21.65 4.44
C PRO A 258 12.92 -22.51 5.41
N LYS A 259 13.54 -23.53 6.01
CA LYS A 259 12.89 -24.29 7.06
C LYS A 259 12.37 -23.37 8.17
N MET A 260 11.06 -23.36 8.36
CA MET A 260 10.38 -22.51 9.34
C MET A 260 10.67 -22.98 10.79
N PRO A 261 10.62 -22.06 11.78
CA PRO A 261 10.78 -22.40 13.18
C PRO A 261 9.63 -23.24 13.72
N GLN A 262 9.87 -23.89 14.87
CA GLN A 262 8.83 -24.62 15.61
C GLN A 262 7.63 -23.70 15.86
N GLY A 263 6.46 -24.27 15.87
CA GLY A 263 5.17 -23.59 15.93
C GLY A 263 4.69 -23.13 14.54
N VAL A 264 5.53 -22.42 13.80
CA VAL A 264 5.20 -21.99 12.42
C VAL A 264 5.17 -23.21 11.48
N ARG A 265 6.17 -24.05 11.54
CA ARG A 265 6.26 -25.29 10.76
C ARG A 265 5.07 -26.21 11.02
N GLU A 266 4.70 -26.39 12.30
CA GLU A 266 3.57 -27.20 12.72
C GLU A 266 2.24 -26.59 12.21
N SER A 267 2.10 -25.27 12.26
CA SER A 267 0.93 -24.57 11.70
C SER A 267 0.79 -24.80 10.19
N ILE A 268 1.89 -24.71 9.44
CA ILE A 268 1.89 -24.99 8.00
C ILE A 268 1.55 -26.47 7.74
N SER A 269 2.16 -27.39 8.49
CA SER A 269 1.90 -28.83 8.32
C SER A 269 0.45 -29.20 8.62
N ALA A 270 -0.24 -28.46 9.48
CA ALA A 270 -1.64 -28.68 9.83
C ALA A 270 -2.62 -28.27 8.71
N VAL A 271 -2.23 -27.37 7.81
CA VAL A 271 -3.08 -26.85 6.74
C VAL A 271 -2.62 -27.27 5.34
N GLY A 272 -1.41 -27.81 5.24
CA GLY A 272 -0.78 -28.24 3.99
C GLY A 272 -0.05 -27.12 3.23
N PRO A 273 0.79 -27.51 2.23
CA PRO A 273 1.68 -26.57 1.53
C PRO A 273 0.93 -25.48 0.74
N HIS A 274 -0.21 -25.79 0.16
CA HIS A 274 -1.01 -24.83 -0.60
C HIS A 274 -1.59 -23.67 0.24
N LEU A 275 -1.75 -23.88 1.55
CA LEU A 275 -2.18 -22.86 2.49
C LEU A 275 -1.04 -22.34 3.37
N ALA A 276 0.22 -22.63 3.03
CA ALA A 276 1.38 -22.25 3.82
C ALA A 276 1.52 -20.73 3.96
N MET A 277 1.44 -20.00 2.85
CA MET A 277 1.51 -18.54 2.88
C MET A 277 0.32 -17.92 3.63
N PRO A 278 -0.95 -18.26 3.33
CA PRO A 278 -2.09 -17.84 4.15
C PRO A 278 -1.93 -18.13 5.65
N ALA A 279 -1.39 -19.30 6.01
CA ALA A 279 -1.16 -19.66 7.41
C ALA A 279 -0.13 -18.75 8.08
N ILE A 280 1.00 -18.45 7.43
CA ILE A 280 2.01 -17.51 7.95
C ILE A 280 1.39 -16.14 8.20
N PHE A 281 0.57 -15.65 7.26
CA PHE A 281 -0.10 -14.35 7.38
C PHE A 281 -1.21 -14.35 8.44
N ALA A 282 -1.82 -15.50 8.74
CA ALA A 282 -2.81 -15.63 9.80
C ALA A 282 -2.17 -15.70 11.18
N ILE A 283 -1.04 -16.43 11.35
CA ILE A 283 -0.42 -16.62 12.66
C ILE A 283 0.52 -15.50 13.07
N THR A 284 1.16 -14.77 12.15
CA THR A 284 2.11 -13.70 12.51
C THR A 284 1.49 -12.56 13.33
N PRO A 285 0.23 -12.12 13.11
CA PRO A 285 -0.43 -11.18 14.03
C PRO A 285 -0.68 -11.77 15.43
N ALA A 286 -0.96 -13.08 15.53
CA ALA A 286 -1.09 -13.76 16.84
C ALA A 286 0.25 -13.81 17.57
N ILE A 287 1.34 -14.14 16.87
CA ILE A 287 2.71 -14.11 17.40
C ILE A 287 3.08 -12.69 17.87
N GLY A 288 2.79 -11.66 17.06
CA GLY A 288 3.01 -10.27 17.43
C GLY A 288 2.23 -9.82 18.66
N MET A 289 1.00 -10.33 18.83
CA MET A 289 0.19 -10.11 20.02
C MET A 289 0.80 -10.78 21.28
N LEU A 290 1.34 -11.97 21.14
CA LEU A 290 2.02 -12.67 22.25
C LEU A 290 3.32 -11.95 22.65
N ALA A 291 4.12 -11.55 21.68
CA ALA A 291 5.36 -10.79 21.88
C ALA A 291 5.11 -9.29 22.19
N THR A 292 4.11 -9.00 23.01
CA THR A 292 3.57 -7.66 23.27
C THR A 292 4.61 -6.66 23.81
N GLY A 293 5.66 -7.14 24.48
CA GLY A 293 6.73 -6.30 25.03
C GLY A 293 7.85 -5.96 24.04
N VAL A 294 7.89 -6.60 22.88
CA VAL A 294 8.98 -6.46 21.91
C VAL A 294 8.74 -5.24 21.01
N ARG A 295 9.79 -4.43 20.87
CA ARG A 295 9.81 -3.32 19.89
C ARG A 295 11.05 -3.46 19.02
N VAL A 296 10.84 -3.48 17.70
CA VAL A 296 11.92 -3.54 16.71
C VAL A 296 12.19 -2.14 16.13
N LEU A 297 13.45 -1.79 15.98
CA LEU A 297 13.82 -0.53 15.33
C LEU A 297 13.66 -0.68 13.81
N ILE A 298 12.74 0.08 13.23
CA ILE A 298 12.48 0.12 11.78
C ILE A 298 12.70 1.56 11.31
N HIS A 299 13.63 1.77 10.38
CA HIS A 299 13.98 3.10 9.86
C HIS A 299 14.22 4.15 10.97
N GLY A 300 14.94 3.74 12.02
CA GLY A 300 15.30 4.59 13.14
C GLY A 300 14.19 4.82 14.17
N LYS A 301 13.00 4.23 14.01
CA LYS A 301 11.89 4.39 14.95
C LYS A 301 11.56 3.06 15.62
N PRO A 302 11.38 3.02 16.97
CA PRO A 302 10.87 1.85 17.66
C PRO A 302 9.45 1.53 17.17
N SER A 303 9.26 0.33 16.65
CA SER A 303 8.01 -0.14 16.11
C SER A 303 7.51 -1.35 16.90
N GLN A 304 6.24 -1.32 17.29
CA GLN A 304 5.55 -2.46 17.86
C GLN A 304 5.29 -3.52 16.77
N LEU A 305 5.03 -4.77 17.18
CA LEU A 305 4.69 -5.85 16.27
C LEU A 305 3.19 -5.86 15.92
N ASN A 306 2.68 -4.68 15.57
CA ASN A 306 1.29 -4.50 15.15
C ASN A 306 1.14 -4.95 13.69
N LEU A 307 0.24 -5.91 13.47
CA LEU A 307 -0.02 -6.50 12.15
C LEU A 307 -1.53 -6.58 11.91
N ILE A 308 -1.93 -6.30 10.68
CA ILE A 308 -3.30 -6.45 10.20
C ILE A 308 -3.24 -7.28 8.94
N SER A 309 -3.73 -8.51 9.00
CA SER A 309 -3.74 -9.44 7.86
C SER A 309 -5.15 -9.60 7.29
N TYR A 310 -5.22 -9.71 5.97
CA TYR A 310 -6.41 -10.13 5.28
C TYR A 310 -6.09 -11.31 4.36
N ILE A 311 -6.79 -12.42 4.54
CA ILE A 311 -6.67 -13.61 3.70
C ILE A 311 -7.87 -13.64 2.77
N ALA A 312 -7.63 -13.33 1.50
CA ALA A 312 -8.63 -13.34 0.45
C ALA A 312 -8.75 -14.72 -0.19
N GLY A 313 -9.96 -15.16 -0.43
CA GLY A 313 -10.19 -16.41 -1.14
C GLY A 313 -11.67 -16.63 -1.41
N ASP A 314 -11.98 -17.37 -2.46
CA ASP A 314 -13.33 -17.69 -2.83
C ASP A 314 -14.03 -18.62 -1.82
N PHE A 315 -15.33 -18.85 -2.01
CA PHE A 315 -16.04 -19.80 -1.16
C PHE A 315 -15.41 -21.21 -1.28
N ALA A 316 -15.39 -21.94 -0.18
CA ALA A 316 -14.81 -23.29 -0.08
C ALA A 316 -13.28 -23.37 -0.33
N SER A 317 -12.54 -22.26 -0.36
CA SER A 317 -11.08 -22.24 -0.60
C SER A 317 -10.20 -22.64 0.60
N GLY A 318 -10.76 -23.29 1.60
CA GLY A 318 -10.00 -23.81 2.76
C GLY A 318 -9.70 -22.81 3.87
N LYS A 319 -10.19 -21.57 3.81
CA LYS A 319 -9.96 -20.53 4.84
C LYS A 319 -10.32 -20.98 6.27
N GLY A 320 -11.29 -21.86 6.43
CA GLY A 320 -11.71 -22.38 7.73
C GLY A 320 -10.64 -23.17 8.47
N SER A 321 -9.66 -23.75 7.78
CA SER A 321 -8.54 -24.47 8.41
C SER A 321 -7.55 -23.56 9.13
N LEU A 322 -7.62 -22.23 8.94
CA LEU A 322 -6.77 -21.25 9.61
C LEU A 322 -7.21 -20.96 11.07
N ASP A 323 -8.50 -21.11 11.40
CA ASP A 323 -9.00 -20.86 12.77
C ASP A 323 -8.36 -21.75 13.81
N PRO A 324 -8.27 -23.09 13.64
CA PRO A 324 -7.65 -23.97 14.61
C PRO A 324 -6.18 -23.63 14.91
N ILE A 325 -5.38 -23.30 13.88
CA ILE A 325 -3.97 -22.95 14.09
C ILE A 325 -3.82 -21.62 14.82
N VAL A 326 -4.61 -20.59 14.49
CA VAL A 326 -4.61 -19.31 15.22
C VAL A 326 -5.09 -19.52 16.66
N ALA A 327 -6.08 -20.38 16.87
CA ALA A 327 -6.58 -20.72 18.20
C ALA A 327 -5.51 -21.41 19.06
N ALA A 328 -4.71 -22.31 18.46
CA ALA A 328 -3.61 -22.99 19.15
C ALA A 328 -2.52 -22.02 19.65
N TRP A 329 -2.13 -21.04 18.82
CA TRP A 329 -1.20 -19.98 19.24
C TRP A 329 -1.69 -19.18 20.44
N LEU A 330 -2.98 -18.94 20.53
CA LEU A 330 -3.59 -18.08 21.57
C LEU A 330 -4.36 -18.87 22.64
N ALA A 331 -4.09 -20.16 22.78
CA ALA A 331 -4.80 -21.03 23.72
C ALA A 331 -4.73 -20.53 25.18
N GLU A 332 -3.55 -20.13 25.67
CA GLU A 332 -3.38 -19.56 27.02
C GLU A 332 -4.15 -18.26 27.19
N VAL A 333 -4.12 -17.37 26.19
CA VAL A 333 -4.87 -16.11 26.23
C VAL A 333 -6.37 -16.37 26.27
N LYS A 334 -6.87 -17.29 25.43
CA LYS A 334 -8.28 -17.68 25.41
C LYS A 334 -8.73 -18.26 26.75
N MET A 335 -7.86 -19.06 27.40
CA MET A 335 -8.17 -19.65 28.71
C MET A 335 -8.29 -18.57 29.79
N VAL A 336 -7.38 -17.60 29.83
CA VAL A 336 -7.43 -16.45 30.76
C VAL A 336 -8.66 -15.57 30.47
N ASP A 337 -8.89 -15.24 29.20
CA ASP A 337 -10.02 -14.43 28.78
C ASP A 337 -11.38 -15.10 29.12
N LYS A 338 -11.48 -16.43 29.01
CA LYS A 338 -12.66 -17.18 29.43
C LYS A 338 -12.99 -16.94 30.91
N GLY A 339 -11.97 -16.94 31.78
CA GLY A 339 -12.15 -16.61 33.21
C GLY A 339 -12.66 -15.19 33.40
N TYR A 340 -12.09 -14.21 32.68
CA TYR A 340 -12.54 -12.81 32.75
C TYR A 340 -13.97 -12.63 32.23
N LEU A 341 -14.33 -13.26 31.14
CA LEU A 341 -15.69 -13.19 30.56
C LEU A 341 -16.73 -13.83 31.50
N GLN A 342 -16.39 -14.95 32.16
CA GLN A 342 -17.26 -15.55 33.16
C GLN A 342 -17.46 -14.61 34.35
N ALA A 343 -16.39 -14.03 34.88
CA ALA A 343 -16.48 -13.07 36.01
C ALA A 343 -17.26 -11.80 35.60
N GLU A 344 -17.15 -11.36 34.34
CA GLU A 344 -17.96 -10.25 33.82
C GLU A 344 -19.45 -10.60 33.74
N GLU A 345 -19.79 -11.82 33.35
CA GLU A 345 -21.17 -12.26 33.31
C GLU A 345 -21.79 -12.34 34.71
N GLU A 346 -21.03 -12.80 35.71
CA GLU A 346 -21.43 -12.76 37.11
C GLU A 346 -21.63 -11.33 37.60
N TRP A 347 -20.75 -10.39 37.21
CA TRP A 347 -20.91 -8.97 37.53
C TRP A 347 -22.17 -8.41 36.86
N ARG A 348 -22.44 -8.70 35.60
CA ARG A 348 -23.65 -8.30 34.90
C ARG A 348 -24.93 -8.84 35.57
N ALA A 349 -24.88 -10.09 36.06
CA ALA A 349 -25.98 -10.69 36.81
C ALA A 349 -26.22 -9.96 38.13
N ARG A 350 -25.16 -9.66 38.90
CA ARG A 350 -25.23 -8.86 40.14
C ARG A 350 -25.76 -7.47 39.87
N LYS A 351 -25.30 -6.80 38.81
CA LYS A 351 -25.79 -5.46 38.45
C LYS A 351 -27.26 -5.46 38.07
N ARG A 352 -27.75 -6.48 37.39
CA ARG A 352 -29.17 -6.63 37.05
C ARG A 352 -30.04 -6.94 38.28
N ALA A 353 -29.50 -7.66 39.25
CA ALA A 353 -30.21 -8.00 40.49
C ALA A 353 -30.29 -6.81 41.51
N ALA A 354 -29.43 -5.82 41.39
CA ALA A 354 -29.39 -4.66 42.28
C ALA A 354 -30.65 -3.79 42.06
N LYS A 355 -31.44 -3.61 43.15
CA LYS A 355 -32.71 -2.85 43.12
C LYS A 355 -32.51 -1.34 43.01
N ASN A 356 -31.40 -0.82 43.50
CA ASN A 356 -31.09 0.60 43.53
C ASN A 356 -29.82 0.91 42.73
N LYS A 357 -29.75 2.04 42.01
CA LYS A 357 -28.55 2.51 41.31
C LYS A 357 -27.31 2.65 42.20
N LYS A 358 -27.51 3.01 43.50
CA LYS A 358 -26.42 3.13 44.48
C LYS A 358 -25.80 1.80 44.92
N GLU A 359 -26.51 0.69 44.70
CA GLU A 359 -26.08 -0.66 45.09
C GLU A 359 -25.49 -1.44 43.88
N GLN A 360 -25.52 -0.79 42.70
CA GLN A 360 -24.95 -1.44 41.50
C GLN A 360 -23.44 -1.50 41.61
N PRO A 361 -22.85 -2.67 41.39
CA PRO A 361 -21.41 -2.84 41.40
C PRO A 361 -20.78 -2.08 40.24
N GLU A 362 -19.65 -1.42 40.48
CA GLU A 362 -18.86 -0.80 39.42
C GLU A 362 -18.37 -1.81 38.39
N ASP A 363 -18.11 -1.34 37.18
CA ASP A 363 -17.59 -2.17 36.12
C ASP A 363 -16.14 -2.60 36.44
N PRO A 364 -15.85 -3.91 36.52
CA PRO A 364 -14.52 -4.40 36.90
C PRO A 364 -13.48 -4.20 35.78
N LYS A 365 -13.87 -3.87 34.56
CA LYS A 365 -13.01 -3.58 33.42
C LYS A 365 -11.92 -4.63 33.22
N TYR A 366 -12.32 -5.91 33.12
CA TYR A 366 -11.38 -7.02 32.93
C TYR A 366 -10.56 -6.89 31.65
N PRO A 367 -9.27 -7.22 31.67
CA PRO A 367 -8.36 -7.05 30.54
C PRO A 367 -8.46 -8.21 29.51
N VAL A 368 -9.65 -8.36 28.94
CA VAL A 368 -9.89 -9.33 27.83
C VAL A 368 -9.10 -8.87 26.60
N ARG A 369 -8.36 -9.80 26.00
CA ARG A 369 -7.47 -9.51 24.89
C ARG A 369 -7.90 -10.13 23.55
N TRP A 370 -8.71 -11.20 23.56
CA TRP A 370 -9.34 -11.72 22.35
C TRP A 370 -10.69 -11.01 22.14
N LEU A 371 -10.72 -10.10 21.16
CA LEU A 371 -11.85 -9.19 20.94
C LEU A 371 -12.60 -9.53 19.66
N THR A 372 -13.93 -9.52 19.73
CA THR A 372 -14.78 -9.68 18.54
C THR A 372 -14.82 -8.41 17.70
N LEU A 373 -14.82 -8.56 16.37
CA LEU A 373 -15.10 -7.46 15.43
C LEU A 373 -16.60 -7.19 15.28
N ASN A 374 -17.45 -8.06 15.80
CA ASN A 374 -18.91 -7.88 15.80
C ASN A 374 -19.36 -6.98 16.97
N THR A 375 -18.90 -5.73 17.00
CA THR A 375 -19.14 -4.79 18.09
C THR A 375 -19.21 -3.35 17.55
N THR A 376 -19.45 -2.37 18.43
CA THR A 376 -19.36 -0.95 18.08
C THR A 376 -17.96 -0.41 18.35
N VAL A 377 -17.58 0.69 17.67
CA VAL A 377 -16.32 1.39 17.92
C VAL A 377 -16.17 1.79 19.39
N ALA A 378 -17.25 2.21 20.04
CA ALA A 378 -17.23 2.60 21.44
C ALA A 378 -16.88 1.43 22.36
N ASN A 379 -17.54 0.29 22.20
CA ASN A 379 -17.28 -0.90 23.01
C ASN A 379 -15.87 -1.46 22.73
N LEU A 380 -15.43 -1.45 21.48
CA LEU A 380 -14.08 -1.89 21.14
C LEU A 380 -13.02 -0.97 21.77
N ALA A 381 -13.24 0.36 21.73
CA ALA A 381 -12.34 1.33 22.35
C ALA A 381 -12.23 1.12 23.87
N ASP A 382 -13.37 0.86 24.56
CA ASP A 382 -13.37 0.53 25.98
C ASP A 382 -12.59 -0.76 26.27
N ARG A 383 -12.81 -1.82 25.48
CA ARG A 383 -12.05 -3.07 25.61
C ARG A 383 -10.55 -2.86 25.40
N LEU A 384 -10.16 -2.12 24.37
CA LEU A 384 -8.75 -1.83 24.07
C LEU A 384 -8.09 -0.99 25.15
N ALA A 385 -8.81 -0.05 25.76
CA ALA A 385 -8.32 0.72 26.90
C ALA A 385 -8.04 -0.15 28.14
N ASN A 386 -8.78 -1.25 28.30
CA ASN A 386 -8.67 -2.14 29.45
C ASN A 386 -7.60 -3.24 29.30
N THR A 387 -6.87 -3.30 28.18
CA THR A 387 -5.83 -4.33 27.92
C THR A 387 -4.55 -4.18 28.76
N GLN A 388 -4.48 -3.20 29.64
CA GLN A 388 -3.32 -2.93 30.52
C GLN A 388 -2.01 -2.72 29.73
N GLY A 389 -2.09 -2.06 28.58
CA GLY A 389 -0.92 -1.80 27.72
C GLY A 389 -0.39 -3.01 26.97
N LYS A 390 -1.13 -4.10 26.93
CA LYS A 390 -0.81 -5.29 26.13
C LYS A 390 -1.58 -5.29 24.81
N HIS A 391 -1.06 -6.00 23.83
CA HIS A 391 -1.78 -6.16 22.55
C HIS A 391 -3.07 -6.95 22.73
N ALA A 392 -4.15 -6.45 22.11
CA ALA A 392 -5.34 -7.23 21.84
C ALA A 392 -5.23 -7.92 20.47
N PHE A 393 -6.10 -8.88 20.25
CA PHE A 393 -6.20 -9.63 19.02
C PHE A 393 -7.65 -9.82 18.59
N SER A 394 -7.89 -9.75 17.28
CA SER A 394 -9.19 -10.09 16.70
C SER A 394 -9.00 -11.01 15.49
N PHE A 395 -9.84 -12.02 15.41
CA PHE A 395 -9.92 -12.92 14.27
C PHE A 395 -11.37 -13.02 13.79
N THR A 396 -11.57 -12.92 12.49
CA THR A 396 -12.87 -13.23 11.88
C THR A 396 -12.66 -14.14 10.66
N PRO A 397 -13.32 -15.31 10.65
CA PRO A 397 -13.28 -16.22 9.50
C PRO A 397 -14.10 -15.68 8.32
N GLU A 398 -15.03 -14.74 8.58
CA GLU A 398 -15.95 -14.17 7.60
C GLU A 398 -15.97 -12.64 7.69
N ALA A 399 -15.13 -11.98 6.89
CA ALA A 399 -15.07 -10.53 6.82
C ALA A 399 -16.34 -9.88 6.26
N ASP A 400 -17.19 -10.64 5.59
CA ASP A 400 -18.49 -10.19 5.09
C ASP A 400 -19.39 -9.66 6.19
N THR A 401 -19.44 -10.34 7.34
CA THR A 401 -20.23 -9.92 8.50
C THR A 401 -19.74 -8.59 9.09
N VAL A 402 -18.41 -8.36 9.05
CA VAL A 402 -17.78 -7.12 9.49
C VAL A 402 -18.05 -6.00 8.50
N SER A 403 -17.84 -6.28 7.20
CA SER A 403 -17.97 -5.28 6.14
C SER A 403 -19.39 -4.70 6.03
N GLN A 404 -20.43 -5.51 6.29
CA GLN A 404 -21.80 -5.03 6.32
C GLN A 404 -22.04 -4.01 7.45
N LYS A 405 -21.44 -4.22 8.60
CA LYS A 405 -21.55 -3.31 9.76
C LYS A 405 -20.75 -2.04 9.60
N TRP A 406 -19.60 -2.09 8.95
CA TRP A 406 -18.70 -0.95 8.77
C TRP A 406 -19.26 0.17 7.87
N ARG A 407 -20.41 -0.05 7.26
CA ARG A 407 -21.14 1.00 6.52
C ARG A 407 -21.74 2.10 7.42
N THR A 408 -21.82 1.85 8.73
CA THR A 408 -22.34 2.83 9.67
C THR A 408 -21.17 3.56 10.37
N ALA A 409 -21.27 4.87 10.52
CA ALA A 409 -20.26 5.68 11.21
C ALA A 409 -19.98 5.21 12.66
N MET A 410 -20.93 4.52 13.29
CA MET A 410 -20.79 3.96 14.64
C MET A 410 -19.95 2.69 14.69
N SER A 411 -19.65 2.06 13.57
CA SER A 411 -18.96 0.79 13.48
C SER A 411 -17.83 0.79 12.45
N ASP A 412 -17.41 1.96 11.96
CA ASP A 412 -16.25 2.09 11.07
C ASP A 412 -14.95 2.05 11.89
N PHE A 413 -14.25 0.93 11.81
CA PHE A 413 -12.96 0.72 12.48
C PHE A 413 -11.75 1.16 11.66
N SER A 414 -11.92 1.64 10.44
CA SER A 414 -10.81 1.94 9.52
C SER A 414 -9.79 2.92 10.12
N VAL A 415 -10.25 3.93 10.85
CA VAL A 415 -9.40 4.88 11.56
C VAL A 415 -8.64 4.19 12.70
N MET A 416 -9.33 3.39 13.52
CA MET A 416 -8.70 2.63 14.62
C MET A 416 -7.66 1.65 14.10
N LEU A 417 -7.94 0.94 13.00
CA LEU A 417 -6.99 0.01 12.38
C LEU A 417 -5.74 0.73 11.87
N ARG A 418 -5.88 1.89 11.25
CA ARG A 418 -4.73 2.70 10.84
C ARG A 418 -3.88 3.14 12.02
N GLN A 419 -4.51 3.62 13.10
CA GLN A 419 -3.82 4.02 14.33
C GLN A 419 -3.20 2.81 15.04
N ALA A 420 -3.90 1.67 15.08
CA ALA A 420 -3.37 0.42 15.63
C ALA A 420 -2.12 -0.05 14.87
N TYR A 421 -2.14 -0.03 13.53
CA TYR A 421 -0.97 -0.39 12.74
C TYR A 421 0.26 0.47 13.08
N ASP A 422 0.07 1.77 13.26
CA ASP A 422 1.15 2.71 13.58
C ASP A 422 1.46 2.74 15.10
N GLY A 423 0.63 2.14 15.97
CA GLY A 423 0.79 2.15 17.42
C GLY A 423 0.68 3.54 18.02
N THR A 424 -0.15 4.40 17.43
CA THR A 424 -0.36 5.80 17.85
C THR A 424 -1.43 5.91 18.94
N PRO A 425 -1.50 7.05 19.66
CA PRO A 425 -2.58 7.29 20.64
C PRO A 425 -3.96 7.24 19.99
N TYR A 426 -4.95 6.85 20.78
CA TYR A 426 -6.36 6.89 20.40
C TYR A 426 -7.19 7.48 21.53
N ASP A 427 -7.89 8.55 21.22
CA ASP A 427 -8.76 9.26 22.14
C ASP A 427 -10.21 9.20 21.66
N ARG A 428 -11.11 9.01 22.60
CA ARG A 428 -12.54 9.09 22.38
C ARG A 428 -13.19 9.84 23.53
N GLU A 429 -13.83 10.95 23.23
CA GLU A 429 -14.57 11.76 24.16
C GLU A 429 -16.05 11.88 23.76
N ALA A 430 -16.93 11.89 24.74
CA ALA A 430 -18.34 12.16 24.55
C ALA A 430 -18.89 12.95 25.74
N LYS A 431 -19.87 13.83 25.51
CA LYS A 431 -20.45 14.70 26.54
C LYS A 431 -21.29 13.96 27.58
N SER A 432 -21.85 12.78 27.24
CA SER A 432 -22.68 12.03 28.17
C SER A 432 -21.85 11.36 29.25
N ALA A 433 -22.25 11.46 30.50
CA ALA A 433 -21.60 10.77 31.62
C ALA A 433 -21.63 9.24 31.52
N GLU A 434 -22.59 8.69 30.76
CA GLU A 434 -22.73 7.25 30.54
C GLU A 434 -21.99 6.78 29.26
N ALA A 435 -21.44 7.71 28.49
CA ALA A 435 -20.73 7.40 27.27
C ALA A 435 -19.29 6.90 27.54
N VAL A 436 -18.81 6.10 26.63
CA VAL A 436 -17.43 5.60 26.70
C VAL A 436 -16.44 6.73 26.36
N ASN A 437 -15.69 7.13 27.37
CA ASN A 437 -14.57 8.06 27.27
C ASN A 437 -13.29 7.28 27.55
N VAL A 438 -12.37 7.24 26.60
CA VAL A 438 -11.11 6.50 26.73
C VAL A 438 -9.94 7.32 26.19
N HIS A 439 -8.81 7.16 26.85
CA HIS A 439 -7.52 7.65 26.42
C HIS A 439 -6.54 6.47 26.38
N ILE A 440 -6.00 6.18 25.20
CA ILE A 440 -5.09 5.05 24.97
C ILE A 440 -3.78 5.64 24.43
N ASP A 441 -2.71 5.63 25.22
CA ASP A 441 -1.40 6.15 24.80
C ASP A 441 -0.83 5.46 23.58
N LYS A 442 -1.04 4.15 23.47
CA LYS A 442 -0.61 3.32 22.35
C LYS A 442 -1.69 2.31 22.02
N LEU A 443 -2.25 2.43 20.84
CA LEU A 443 -3.27 1.50 20.37
C LEU A 443 -2.58 0.22 19.87
N LEU A 444 -2.62 -0.83 20.69
CA LEU A 444 -1.97 -2.12 20.44
C LEU A 444 -3.03 -3.17 20.07
N TRP A 445 -3.24 -3.37 18.78
CA TRP A 445 -4.29 -4.26 18.30
C TRP A 445 -3.87 -4.95 17.00
N ASN A 446 -3.82 -6.26 17.02
CA ASN A 446 -3.52 -7.13 15.90
C ASN A 446 -4.82 -7.75 15.37
N VAL A 447 -4.96 -7.82 14.06
CA VAL A 447 -6.22 -8.25 13.44
C VAL A 447 -5.95 -9.21 12.28
N VAL A 448 -6.74 -10.26 12.22
CA VAL A 448 -6.80 -11.19 11.08
C VAL A 448 -8.23 -11.28 10.58
N MET A 449 -8.40 -11.06 9.31
CA MET A 449 -9.68 -11.16 8.61
C MET A 449 -9.55 -12.16 7.46
N CYS A 450 -10.47 -13.09 7.36
CA CYS A 450 -10.60 -13.97 6.19
C CYS A 450 -11.91 -13.63 5.47
N GLY A 451 -11.90 -13.60 4.16
CA GLY A 451 -13.09 -13.28 3.39
C GLY A 451 -12.91 -13.44 1.89
N THR A 452 -13.94 -13.16 1.14
CA THR A 452 -13.88 -13.12 -0.31
C THR A 452 -13.18 -11.83 -0.79
N PRO A 453 -12.68 -11.77 -2.03
CA PRO A 453 -12.22 -10.53 -2.64
C PRO A 453 -13.27 -9.41 -2.58
N ASP A 454 -14.54 -9.73 -2.78
CA ASP A 454 -15.65 -8.78 -2.67
C ASP A 454 -15.79 -8.21 -1.24
N ALA A 455 -15.61 -9.04 -0.23
CA ALA A 455 -15.61 -8.58 1.16
C ALA A 455 -14.42 -7.66 1.44
N LEU A 456 -13.23 -7.96 0.89
CA LEU A 456 -12.06 -7.10 0.97
C LEU A 456 -12.36 -5.70 0.41
N TYR A 457 -13.01 -5.62 -0.75
CA TYR A 457 -13.38 -4.34 -1.37
C TYR A 457 -14.46 -3.58 -0.60
N ARG A 458 -15.26 -4.28 0.22
CA ARG A 458 -16.22 -3.64 1.14
C ARG A 458 -15.55 -3.17 2.44
N VAL A 459 -14.50 -3.83 2.88
CA VAL A 459 -13.67 -3.42 4.02
C VAL A 459 -12.81 -2.21 3.65
N VAL A 460 -12.23 -2.21 2.44
CA VAL A 460 -11.42 -1.12 1.92
C VAL A 460 -12.26 -0.24 1.00
N THR A 461 -12.92 0.76 1.55
CA THR A 461 -13.80 1.67 0.79
C THR A 461 -13.08 2.89 0.21
N ASN A 462 -11.91 3.23 0.75
CA ASN A 462 -11.12 4.39 0.33
C ASN A 462 -9.69 3.97 0.00
N TYR A 463 -9.26 4.25 -1.22
CA TYR A 463 -7.93 3.90 -1.75
C TYR A 463 -6.91 5.06 -1.68
N THR A 464 -7.30 6.20 -1.10
CA THR A 464 -6.45 7.39 -0.96
C THR A 464 -6.04 7.68 0.49
N ASP A 465 -6.68 7.05 1.48
CA ASP A 465 -6.43 7.27 2.91
C ASP A 465 -5.30 6.39 3.48
N GLY A 466 -4.75 5.48 2.65
CA GLY A 466 -3.64 4.61 2.99
C GLY A 466 -4.01 3.42 3.90
N PHE A 467 -5.29 3.12 4.13
CA PHE A 467 -5.69 1.94 4.90
C PHE A 467 -5.28 0.65 4.17
N GLN A 468 -5.58 0.56 2.86
CA GLN A 468 -5.22 -0.59 2.03
C GLN A 468 -3.72 -0.95 2.09
N SER A 469 -2.85 0.07 2.19
CA SER A 469 -1.40 -0.16 2.23
C SER A 469 -0.90 -0.76 3.55
N ARG A 470 -1.71 -0.78 4.59
CA ARG A 470 -1.39 -1.32 5.91
C ARG A 470 -1.84 -2.78 6.09
N LEU A 471 -2.57 -3.32 5.12
CA LEU A 471 -3.00 -4.71 5.14
C LEU A 471 -1.88 -5.62 4.63
N ALA A 472 -1.54 -6.63 5.42
CA ALA A 472 -0.76 -7.77 4.97
C ALA A 472 -1.72 -8.72 4.24
N LEU A 473 -1.62 -8.74 2.91
CA LEU A 473 -2.54 -9.50 2.07
C LEU A 473 -1.97 -10.87 1.75
N ALA A 474 -2.80 -11.88 1.91
CA ALA A 474 -2.57 -13.23 1.42
C ALA A 474 -3.80 -13.71 0.66
N ARG A 475 -3.60 -14.67 -0.23
CA ARG A 475 -4.68 -15.31 -0.97
C ARG A 475 -4.67 -16.81 -0.73
N THR A 476 -5.84 -17.44 -0.79
CA THR A 476 -5.92 -18.90 -0.88
C THR A 476 -5.89 -19.31 -2.34
N PRO A 477 -5.34 -20.50 -2.65
CA PRO A 477 -5.32 -20.98 -4.03
C PRO A 477 -6.73 -21.20 -4.57
N ASP A 478 -6.86 -21.12 -5.87
CA ASP A 478 -8.08 -21.58 -6.57
C ASP A 478 -8.10 -23.11 -6.55
N ASN A 479 -9.07 -23.68 -5.87
CA ASN A 479 -9.29 -25.12 -5.77
C ASN A 479 -10.56 -25.59 -6.48
N THR A 480 -11.13 -24.77 -7.36
CA THR A 480 -12.42 -25.03 -8.02
C THR A 480 -12.46 -26.39 -8.70
N PHE A 481 -11.39 -26.78 -9.36
CA PHE A 481 -11.28 -28.05 -10.08
C PHE A 481 -10.38 -29.07 -9.38
N SER A 482 -9.92 -28.78 -8.17
CA SER A 482 -9.04 -29.68 -7.44
C SER A 482 -9.82 -30.91 -6.98
N PRO A 483 -9.28 -32.13 -7.11
CA PRO A 483 -9.90 -33.33 -6.57
C PRO A 483 -9.94 -33.26 -5.04
N LEU A 484 -10.93 -33.87 -4.45
CA LEU A 484 -10.98 -34.01 -3.01
C LEU A 484 -9.75 -34.82 -2.55
N SER A 485 -8.86 -34.20 -1.79
CA SER A 485 -7.67 -34.85 -1.27
C SER A 485 -8.05 -35.89 -0.22
N GLU A 486 -7.51 -37.09 -0.33
CA GLU A 486 -7.64 -38.13 0.70
C GLU A 486 -6.85 -37.78 1.97
N SER A 487 -5.76 -36.98 1.84
CA SER A 487 -4.99 -36.50 2.98
C SER A 487 -5.69 -35.29 3.59
N LEU A 488 -6.38 -35.53 4.68
CA LEU A 488 -6.99 -34.45 5.48
C LEU A 488 -5.90 -33.79 6.32
N TYR A 489 -5.44 -32.62 5.89
CA TYR A 489 -4.62 -31.74 6.73
C TYR A 489 -5.45 -31.31 7.95
N ARG A 490 -4.93 -31.56 9.15
CA ARG A 490 -5.57 -31.16 10.41
C ARG A 490 -4.51 -30.92 11.47
N LEU A 491 -4.82 -30.07 12.40
CA LEU A 491 -4.00 -29.86 13.58
C LEU A 491 -4.05 -31.12 14.48
N THR A 492 -2.89 -31.70 14.78
CA THR A 492 -2.74 -32.82 15.72
C THR A 492 -2.39 -32.29 17.09
N GLU A 493 -2.64 -33.09 18.13
CA GLU A 493 -2.29 -32.75 19.53
C GLU A 493 -0.78 -32.48 19.71
N ASP A 494 0.08 -33.25 19.02
CA ASP A 494 1.54 -33.02 19.05
C ASP A 494 1.92 -31.67 18.42
N GLN A 495 1.30 -31.31 17.28
CA GLN A 495 1.51 -30.02 16.64
C GLN A 495 0.99 -28.88 17.52
N GLU A 496 -0.19 -29.02 18.10
CA GLU A 496 -0.76 -28.07 19.02
C GLU A 496 0.15 -27.84 20.23
N THR A 497 0.64 -28.90 20.85
CA THR A 497 1.59 -28.82 21.97
C THR A 497 2.86 -28.04 21.56
N LYS A 498 3.45 -28.34 20.40
CA LYS A 498 4.65 -27.67 19.92
C LYS A 498 4.41 -26.18 19.61
N ILE A 499 3.22 -25.80 19.14
CA ILE A 499 2.80 -24.41 18.96
C ILE A 499 2.71 -23.72 20.32
N GLN A 500 2.02 -24.34 21.29
CA GLN A 500 1.81 -23.77 22.62
C GLN A 500 3.13 -23.59 23.40
N GLN A 501 4.09 -24.50 23.27
CA GLN A 501 5.42 -24.35 23.87
C GLN A 501 6.14 -23.08 23.41
N VAL A 502 6.08 -22.79 22.09
CA VAL A 502 6.66 -21.54 21.54
C VAL A 502 5.85 -20.34 22.02
N ALA A 503 4.52 -20.42 21.92
CA ALA A 503 3.59 -19.35 22.29
C ALA A 503 3.77 -18.91 23.76
N HIS A 504 4.00 -19.87 24.67
CA HIS A 504 4.24 -19.63 26.09
C HIS A 504 5.49 -18.77 26.38
N LEU A 505 6.55 -18.93 25.59
CA LEU A 505 7.80 -18.21 25.81
C LEU A 505 7.79 -16.76 25.25
N LEU A 506 6.96 -16.47 24.25
CA LEU A 506 6.94 -15.16 23.59
C LEU A 506 6.62 -13.98 24.52
N PRO A 507 5.65 -14.07 25.45
CA PRO A 507 5.35 -13.00 26.40
C PRO A 507 6.49 -12.66 27.38
N LEU A 508 7.45 -13.57 27.53
CA LEU A 508 8.62 -13.40 28.40
C LEU A 508 9.71 -12.55 27.73
N MET A 509 9.63 -12.37 26.42
CA MET A 509 10.55 -11.55 25.65
C MET A 509 10.03 -10.10 25.62
N SER A 510 10.79 -9.16 26.15
CA SER A 510 10.38 -7.75 26.25
C SER A 510 11.58 -6.83 26.11
N GLY A 511 11.38 -5.70 25.43
CA GLY A 511 12.37 -4.66 25.24
C GLY A 511 12.62 -4.27 23.79
N ASP A 512 13.49 -3.30 23.60
CA ASP A 512 13.88 -2.77 22.30
C ASP A 512 14.98 -3.63 21.68
N VAL A 513 14.84 -3.91 20.39
CA VAL A 513 15.83 -4.66 19.62
C VAL A 513 16.18 -3.93 18.31
N ARG A 514 17.45 -4.06 17.90
CA ARG A 514 17.92 -3.62 16.58
C ARG A 514 18.28 -4.86 15.78
N LEU A 515 17.81 -4.89 14.52
CA LEU A 515 18.10 -5.95 13.57
C LEU A 515 18.79 -5.34 12.33
N PRO A 516 20.11 -4.98 12.45
CA PRO A 516 20.77 -4.17 11.45
C PRO A 516 20.89 -4.82 10.08
N GLN A 517 20.99 -6.16 10.02
CA GLN A 517 21.06 -6.87 8.74
C GLN A 517 19.68 -6.93 8.08
N LEU A 518 18.61 -7.15 8.85
CA LEU A 518 17.26 -7.09 8.35
C LEU A 518 16.91 -5.66 7.87
N GLU A 519 17.32 -4.63 8.63
CA GLU A 519 17.12 -3.24 8.23
C GLU A 519 17.89 -2.90 6.93
N LYS A 520 19.13 -3.38 6.79
CA LYS A 520 19.91 -3.24 5.56
C LYS A 520 19.22 -3.94 4.38
N ARG A 521 18.73 -5.18 4.58
CA ARG A 521 18.02 -5.90 3.53
C ARG A 521 16.73 -5.21 3.12
N GLY A 522 15.95 -4.72 4.09
CA GLY A 522 14.75 -3.94 3.81
C GLY A 522 15.01 -2.68 2.98
N ARG A 523 16.13 -1.97 3.24
CA ARG A 523 16.53 -0.82 2.39
C ARG A 523 16.92 -1.24 0.98
N GLN A 524 17.62 -2.37 0.83
CA GLN A 524 17.98 -2.92 -0.49
C GLN A 524 16.72 -3.29 -1.27
N TRP A 525 15.76 -3.97 -0.63
CA TRP A 525 14.48 -4.30 -1.24
C TRP A 525 13.68 -3.06 -1.64
N LEU A 526 13.62 -2.04 -0.77
CA LEU A 526 12.96 -0.75 -1.09
C LEU A 526 13.58 -0.09 -2.32
N GLU A 527 14.91 -0.15 -2.46
CA GLU A 527 15.62 0.41 -3.60
C GLU A 527 15.37 -0.41 -4.87
N GLN A 528 15.35 -1.73 -4.78
CA GLN A 528 15.02 -2.63 -5.91
C GLN A 528 13.63 -2.30 -6.46
N ILE A 529 12.60 -2.27 -5.60
CA ILE A 529 11.23 -1.92 -6.02
C ILE A 529 11.15 -0.47 -6.54
N ARG A 530 11.97 0.44 -6.01
CA ARG A 530 12.04 1.82 -6.55
C ARG A 530 12.53 1.83 -7.99
N LEU A 531 13.61 1.14 -8.27
CA LEU A 531 14.18 1.07 -9.62
C LEU A 531 13.22 0.41 -10.61
N GLU A 532 12.59 -0.69 -10.22
CA GLU A 532 11.55 -1.35 -10.98
C GLU A 532 10.36 -0.41 -11.26
N SER A 533 9.88 0.28 -10.23
CA SER A 533 8.79 1.24 -10.38
C SER A 533 9.13 2.40 -11.31
N ILE A 534 10.39 2.85 -11.35
CA ILE A 534 10.86 3.89 -12.27
C ILE A 534 10.89 3.36 -13.69
N LYS A 535 11.46 2.15 -13.87
CA LYS A 535 11.52 1.48 -15.18
C LYS A 535 10.14 1.39 -15.83
N ASN A 536 9.14 1.04 -15.03
CA ASN A 536 7.77 0.80 -15.50
C ASN A 536 6.85 2.03 -15.33
N ASP A 537 7.34 3.17 -14.82
CA ASP A 537 6.55 4.36 -14.39
C ASP A 537 5.37 3.98 -13.49
N ASP A 538 5.57 2.96 -12.66
CA ASP A 538 4.55 2.42 -11.77
C ASP A 538 4.51 3.16 -10.43
N LYS A 539 3.68 4.21 -10.36
CA LYS A 539 3.51 5.03 -9.14
C LYS A 539 2.78 4.30 -8.02
N THR A 540 1.97 3.29 -8.36
CA THR A 540 1.21 2.51 -7.39
C THR A 540 2.15 1.58 -6.64
N LEU A 541 2.96 0.80 -7.35
CA LEU A 541 4.01 -0.05 -6.80
C LEU A 541 5.00 0.78 -5.96
N ALA A 542 5.46 1.93 -6.52
CA ALA A 542 6.38 2.84 -5.85
C ALA A 542 5.88 3.32 -4.48
N ARG A 543 4.58 3.53 -4.31
CA ARG A 543 3.98 3.97 -3.03
C ARG A 543 3.74 2.81 -2.09
N GLN A 544 3.30 1.67 -2.61
CA GLN A 544 2.97 0.49 -1.79
C GLN A 544 4.18 -0.03 -1.02
N ARG A 545 5.39 -0.01 -1.60
CA ARG A 545 6.61 -0.52 -0.99
C ARG A 545 6.89 0.06 0.40
N PHE A 546 6.54 1.33 0.66
CA PHE A 546 6.83 2.00 1.93
C PHE A 546 6.07 1.43 3.14
N ARG A 547 4.97 0.71 2.90
CA ARG A 547 4.22 0.03 3.96
C ARG A 547 4.48 -1.49 3.95
N THR A 548 4.70 -2.07 2.79
CA THR A 548 5.04 -3.50 2.65
C THR A 548 6.33 -3.82 3.40
N CYS A 549 7.40 -3.06 3.19
CA CYS A 549 8.69 -3.31 3.83
C CYS A 549 8.61 -3.33 5.38
N PRO A 550 8.09 -2.31 6.08
CA PRO A 550 7.93 -2.36 7.54
C PRO A 550 7.04 -3.50 8.02
N THR A 551 5.98 -3.85 7.29
CA THR A 551 5.10 -4.97 7.62
C THR A 551 5.85 -6.29 7.53
N ALA A 552 6.58 -6.53 6.44
CA ALA A 552 7.43 -7.72 6.27
C ALA A 552 8.53 -7.80 7.35
N MET A 553 9.14 -6.67 7.73
CA MET A 553 10.12 -6.64 8.83
C MET A 553 9.51 -7.04 10.17
N ARG A 554 8.27 -6.62 10.48
CA ARG A 554 7.55 -7.04 11.70
C ARG A 554 7.25 -8.53 11.65
N MET A 555 6.76 -9.06 10.51
CA MET A 555 6.52 -10.48 10.31
C MET A 555 7.80 -11.30 10.50
N MET A 556 8.89 -10.88 9.86
CA MET A 556 10.19 -11.55 10.04
C MET A 556 10.66 -11.52 11.48
N THR A 557 10.45 -10.41 12.21
CA THR A 557 10.78 -10.34 13.64
C THR A 557 9.98 -11.40 14.43
N CYS A 558 8.68 -11.56 14.13
CA CYS A 558 7.85 -12.61 14.73
C CYS A 558 8.43 -14.02 14.47
N LEU A 559 8.80 -14.32 13.23
CA LEU A 559 9.39 -15.62 12.87
C LEU A 559 10.75 -15.85 13.53
N MET A 560 11.59 -14.83 13.62
CA MET A 560 12.88 -14.92 14.32
C MET A 560 12.72 -15.12 15.83
N LEU A 561 11.69 -14.52 16.46
CA LEU A 561 11.36 -14.76 17.87
C LEU A 561 10.94 -16.23 18.09
N CYS A 562 10.16 -16.81 17.19
CA CYS A 562 9.83 -18.24 17.23
C CYS A 562 11.09 -19.12 17.12
N ARG A 563 12.05 -18.71 16.28
CA ARG A 563 13.34 -19.43 16.18
C ARG A 563 14.15 -19.34 17.50
N VAL A 564 14.13 -18.20 18.16
CA VAL A 564 14.75 -18.04 19.48
C VAL A 564 14.07 -18.96 20.50
N ALA A 565 12.74 -18.98 20.53
CA ALA A 565 11.99 -19.89 21.42
C ALA A 565 12.30 -21.36 21.13
N GLU A 566 12.34 -21.78 19.85
CA GLU A 566 12.74 -23.13 19.44
C GLU A 566 14.13 -23.49 19.97
N GLN A 567 15.12 -22.62 19.81
CA GLN A 567 16.48 -22.86 20.31
C GLN A 567 16.54 -22.94 21.84
N MET A 568 15.75 -22.13 22.54
CA MET A 568 15.65 -22.18 23.99
C MET A 568 15.04 -23.51 24.44
N ILE A 569 13.96 -23.96 23.81
CA ILE A 569 13.30 -25.23 24.10
C ILE A 569 14.26 -26.39 23.83
N GLN A 570 14.96 -26.40 22.71
CA GLN A 570 15.93 -27.44 22.36
C GLN A 570 17.11 -27.50 23.33
N SER A 571 17.56 -26.35 23.84
CA SER A 571 18.73 -26.28 24.73
C SER A 571 18.42 -26.58 26.18
N TYR A 572 17.23 -26.23 26.67
CA TYR A 572 16.91 -26.23 28.11
C TYR A 572 15.60 -26.97 28.46
N GLY A 573 14.86 -27.45 27.45
CA GLY A 573 13.46 -27.89 27.65
C GLY A 573 12.54 -26.68 27.89
N GLU A 574 11.24 -26.89 27.95
CA GLU A 574 10.23 -25.84 28.12
C GLU A 574 10.38 -25.08 29.44
N GLN A 575 10.35 -25.81 30.57
CA GLN A 575 10.50 -25.20 31.90
C GLN A 575 11.87 -24.53 32.12
N GLY A 576 12.93 -25.14 31.56
CA GLY A 576 14.27 -24.57 31.61
C GLY A 576 14.39 -23.30 30.81
N ALA A 577 13.76 -23.24 29.63
CA ALA A 577 13.69 -22.04 28.77
C ALA A 577 12.95 -20.89 29.47
N GLU A 578 11.79 -21.17 30.08
CA GLU A 578 11.03 -20.20 30.85
C GLU A 578 11.86 -19.65 32.04
N THR A 579 12.45 -20.55 32.84
CA THR A 579 13.29 -20.16 33.98
C THR A 579 14.48 -19.28 33.53
N ARG A 580 15.11 -19.64 32.41
CA ARG A 580 16.28 -18.95 31.89
C ARG A 580 15.89 -17.56 31.36
N LEU A 581 14.78 -17.42 30.62
CA LEU A 581 14.29 -16.12 30.14
C LEU A 581 13.91 -15.19 31.31
N LYS A 582 13.34 -15.74 32.39
CA LYS A 582 13.04 -14.93 33.57
C LYS A 582 14.31 -14.49 34.33
N ALA A 583 15.34 -15.37 34.39
CA ALA A 583 16.60 -15.06 35.04
C ALA A 583 17.51 -14.12 34.23
N GLU A 584 17.51 -14.24 32.92
CA GLU A 584 18.35 -13.48 31.99
C GLU A 584 17.48 -12.76 30.92
N PRO A 585 16.82 -11.66 31.27
CA PRO A 585 15.87 -10.98 30.38
C PRO A 585 16.47 -10.45 29.07
N GLU A 586 17.77 -10.29 28.96
CA GLU A 586 18.48 -9.79 27.77
C GLU A 586 19.02 -10.93 26.87
N LEU A 587 18.98 -12.19 27.32
CA LEU A 587 19.52 -13.33 26.59
C LEU A 587 18.89 -13.48 25.21
N TRP A 588 17.58 -13.40 25.14
CA TRP A 588 16.82 -13.55 23.90
C TRP A 588 17.20 -12.51 22.84
N LYS A 589 17.59 -11.29 23.23
CA LYS A 589 18.01 -10.23 22.29
C LYS A 589 19.29 -10.62 21.56
N THR A 590 20.26 -11.16 22.30
CA THR A 590 21.51 -11.67 21.73
C THR A 590 21.25 -12.85 20.79
N MET A 591 20.36 -13.75 21.19
CA MET A 591 19.96 -14.88 20.34
C MET A 591 19.24 -14.40 19.09
N LEU A 592 18.32 -13.44 19.21
CA LEU A 592 17.57 -12.87 18.09
C LEU A 592 18.51 -12.22 17.06
N GLN A 593 19.52 -11.48 17.50
CA GLN A 593 20.51 -10.89 16.60
C GLN A 593 21.26 -11.94 15.76
N ARG A 594 21.50 -13.13 16.31
CA ARG A 594 22.13 -14.25 15.60
C ARG A 594 21.19 -14.93 14.59
N GLN A 595 19.87 -14.69 14.67
CA GLN A 595 18.91 -15.23 13.70
C GLN A 595 18.92 -14.49 12.35
N GLN A 596 19.62 -13.37 12.21
CA GLN A 596 19.73 -12.65 10.95
C GLN A 596 20.66 -13.37 9.95
N THR A 597 20.38 -14.66 9.70
CA THR A 597 21.13 -15.50 8.76
C THR A 597 20.73 -15.18 7.31
N PRO A 598 21.58 -15.49 6.31
CA PRO A 598 21.23 -15.28 4.91
C PRO A 598 19.88 -15.92 4.52
N GLN A 599 19.59 -17.14 5.04
CA GLN A 599 18.32 -17.83 4.77
C GLN A 599 17.12 -17.06 5.35
N MET A 600 17.24 -16.54 6.59
CA MET A 600 16.15 -15.77 7.19
C MET A 600 15.99 -14.41 6.51
N LEU A 601 17.08 -13.83 5.98
CA LEU A 601 16.99 -12.61 5.20
C LEU A 601 16.36 -12.84 3.81
N ALA A 602 16.61 -13.99 3.19
CA ALA A 602 15.91 -14.39 1.97
C ALA A 602 14.40 -14.60 2.20
N ALA A 603 14.00 -15.14 3.36
CA ALA A 603 12.59 -15.24 3.71
C ALA A 603 11.89 -13.88 3.83
N PHE A 604 12.62 -12.82 4.21
CA PHE A 604 12.08 -11.47 4.19
C PHE A 604 11.69 -11.04 2.77
N ASP A 605 12.52 -11.32 1.78
CA ASP A 605 12.23 -10.97 0.38
C ASP A 605 10.97 -11.70 -0.09
N VAL A 606 10.90 -13.01 0.13
CA VAL A 606 9.73 -13.84 -0.22
C VAL A 606 8.44 -13.28 0.39
N LEU A 607 8.46 -12.92 1.68
CA LEU A 607 7.26 -12.36 2.34
C LEU A 607 6.91 -10.96 1.81
N ALA A 608 7.91 -10.14 1.52
CA ALA A 608 7.71 -8.79 1.02
C ALA A 608 7.18 -8.80 -0.43
N ASP A 609 7.75 -9.68 -1.28
CA ASP A 609 7.33 -9.86 -2.67
C ASP A 609 5.91 -10.44 -2.72
N TYR A 610 5.62 -11.52 -2.01
CA TYR A 610 4.28 -12.08 -1.93
C TYR A 610 3.24 -11.05 -1.47
N MET A 611 3.58 -10.23 -0.47
CA MET A 611 2.66 -9.20 0.04
C MET A 611 2.42 -8.07 -0.97
N ILE A 612 3.47 -7.62 -1.66
CA ILE A 612 3.32 -6.52 -2.63
C ILE A 612 2.58 -6.99 -3.87
N ASP A 613 2.82 -8.23 -4.33
CA ASP A 613 2.15 -8.83 -5.47
C ASP A 613 0.65 -9.01 -5.21
N ASN A 614 0.27 -9.53 -4.04
CA ASN A 614 -1.14 -9.57 -3.64
C ASN A 614 -1.76 -8.16 -3.51
N ALA A 615 -1.01 -7.17 -3.03
CA ALA A 615 -1.51 -5.81 -2.97
C ALA A 615 -1.72 -5.20 -4.36
N MET A 616 -0.85 -5.52 -5.32
CA MET A 616 -1.03 -5.12 -6.71
C MET A 616 -2.18 -5.86 -7.37
N LEU A 617 -2.29 -7.17 -7.17
CA LEU A 617 -3.38 -7.99 -7.69
C LEU A 617 -4.75 -7.43 -7.28
N PHE A 618 -4.98 -7.19 -5.99
CA PHE A 618 -6.29 -6.75 -5.50
C PHE A 618 -6.56 -5.25 -5.66
N PHE A 619 -5.52 -4.40 -5.61
CA PHE A 619 -5.75 -2.98 -5.42
C PHE A 619 -5.24 -2.07 -6.54
N ARG A 620 -4.38 -2.54 -7.45
CA ARG A 620 -3.76 -1.69 -8.50
C ARG A 620 -4.78 -0.85 -9.24
N GLU A 621 -5.74 -1.49 -9.90
CA GLU A 621 -6.74 -0.82 -10.73
C GLU A 621 -7.57 0.19 -9.92
N ARG A 622 -7.96 -0.17 -8.70
CA ARG A 622 -8.76 0.68 -7.80
C ARG A 622 -7.98 1.89 -7.30
N ILE A 623 -6.70 1.70 -6.96
CA ILE A 623 -5.81 2.79 -6.58
C ILE A 623 -5.61 3.75 -7.77
N GLU A 624 -5.28 3.24 -8.95
CA GLU A 624 -5.08 4.06 -10.13
C GLU A 624 -6.34 4.83 -10.52
N THR A 625 -7.50 4.18 -10.46
CA THR A 625 -8.79 4.82 -10.71
C THR A 625 -9.07 5.93 -9.69
N ALA A 626 -8.80 5.70 -8.40
CA ALA A 626 -8.96 6.70 -7.36
C ALA A 626 -8.04 7.91 -7.57
N PHE A 627 -6.81 7.70 -8.07
CA PHE A 627 -5.89 8.79 -8.40
C PHE A 627 -6.26 9.52 -9.70
N ARG A 628 -6.76 8.81 -10.73
CA ARG A 628 -7.22 9.42 -11.98
C ARG A 628 -8.49 10.26 -11.79
N SER A 629 -9.39 9.84 -10.91
CA SER A 629 -10.63 10.58 -10.61
C SER A 629 -10.41 11.89 -9.85
N GLY A 630 -9.17 12.32 -9.66
CA GLY A 630 -8.83 13.66 -9.19
C GLY A 630 -9.02 13.90 -7.70
N SER A 631 -9.18 12.86 -6.89
CA SER A 631 -9.24 13.00 -5.43
C SER A 631 -7.88 13.30 -4.78
N TYR A 632 -6.78 13.21 -5.56
CA TYR A 632 -5.45 13.55 -5.08
C TYR A 632 -4.61 14.22 -6.18
N VAL A 633 -4.49 15.52 -6.14
CA VAL A 633 -3.50 16.28 -6.90
C VAL A 633 -2.37 16.62 -5.95
N SER A 634 -1.20 16.03 -6.17
CA SER A 634 0.03 16.34 -5.42
C SER A 634 0.66 17.70 -5.80
N SER A 635 0.00 18.49 -6.59
CA SER A 635 0.37 19.85 -6.94
C SER A 635 -0.83 20.77 -6.74
N GLY A 636 -0.91 21.38 -5.60
CA GLY A 636 -1.44 22.69 -5.23
C GLY A 636 -2.77 23.20 -5.75
N LYS A 637 -3.53 22.46 -6.55
CA LYS A 637 -4.91 22.83 -6.91
C LYS A 637 -5.82 21.64 -6.62
N ALA A 638 -6.56 21.74 -5.52
CA ALA A 638 -7.70 20.86 -5.28
C ALA A 638 -8.66 20.99 -6.47
N ARG A 639 -8.64 20.03 -7.39
CA ARG A 639 -9.74 19.90 -8.35
C ARG A 639 -10.95 19.47 -7.53
N SER A 640 -11.94 20.34 -7.45
CA SER A 640 -13.27 19.96 -7.01
C SER A 640 -13.70 18.71 -7.80
N ARG A 641 -14.43 17.79 -7.15
CA ARG A 641 -15.13 16.70 -7.85
C ARG A 641 -15.74 17.27 -9.11
N LYS A 642 -15.42 16.69 -10.28
CA LYS A 642 -16.13 17.06 -11.52
C LYS A 642 -17.60 17.01 -11.22
N SER A 643 -18.24 18.14 -11.26
CA SER A 643 -19.69 18.16 -11.10
C SER A 643 -20.28 17.50 -12.33
N LYS A 644 -21.50 16.97 -12.23
CA LYS A 644 -22.21 16.49 -13.42
C LYS A 644 -22.32 17.59 -14.50
N ASN A 645 -22.23 18.86 -14.10
CA ASN A 645 -22.16 19.99 -15.02
C ASN A 645 -20.84 20.07 -15.79
N ASP A 646 -19.71 19.73 -15.15
CA ASP A 646 -18.41 19.74 -15.83
C ASP A 646 -18.35 18.63 -16.87
N SER A 647 -18.93 17.45 -16.55
CA SER A 647 -19.05 16.36 -17.52
C SER A 647 -19.94 16.73 -18.70
N ILE A 648 -21.06 17.42 -18.46
CA ILE A 648 -21.92 17.95 -19.53
C ILE A 648 -21.16 18.96 -20.39
N TYR A 649 -20.41 19.87 -19.77
CA TYR A 649 -19.62 20.88 -20.49
C TYR A 649 -18.55 20.22 -21.40
N GLU A 650 -17.86 19.18 -20.90
CA GLU A 650 -16.82 18.47 -21.67
C GLU A 650 -17.39 17.74 -22.89
N GLU A 651 -18.57 17.13 -22.78
CA GLU A 651 -19.19 16.34 -23.84
C GLU A 651 -19.86 17.19 -24.92
N LEU A 652 -20.17 18.45 -24.62
CA LEU A 652 -20.70 19.38 -25.62
C LEU A 652 -19.62 19.75 -26.64
N ALA A 653 -20.03 19.95 -27.89
CA ALA A 653 -19.17 20.50 -28.96
C ALA A 653 -18.77 21.96 -28.66
N ASP A 654 -17.73 22.49 -29.32
CA ASP A 654 -17.30 23.89 -29.16
C ASP A 654 -18.40 24.90 -29.45
N ARG A 655 -19.25 24.59 -30.41
CA ARG A 655 -20.49 25.35 -30.70
C ARG A 655 -21.66 24.40 -30.57
N PHE A 656 -22.62 24.77 -29.74
CA PHE A 656 -23.78 23.92 -29.41
C PHE A 656 -25.04 24.74 -29.18
N THR A 657 -26.18 24.06 -29.29
CA THR A 657 -27.49 24.63 -29.05
C THR A 657 -28.04 24.27 -27.67
N THR A 658 -29.07 25.00 -27.24
CA THR A 658 -29.78 24.64 -25.97
C THR A 658 -30.38 23.25 -26.01
N GLU A 659 -30.79 22.75 -27.19
CA GLU A 659 -31.36 21.39 -27.35
C GLU A 659 -30.29 20.31 -27.22
N GLU A 660 -29.13 20.52 -27.83
CA GLU A 660 -27.98 19.62 -27.67
C GLU A 660 -27.51 19.56 -26.20
N ALA A 661 -27.42 20.73 -25.54
CA ALA A 661 -27.10 20.79 -24.13
C ALA A 661 -28.15 20.06 -23.26
N TYR A 662 -29.42 20.08 -23.64
CA TYR A 662 -30.45 19.30 -22.99
C TYR A 662 -30.28 17.80 -23.24
N GLY A 663 -30.03 17.37 -24.47
CA GLY A 663 -29.78 15.98 -24.82
C GLY A 663 -28.61 15.37 -24.03
N VAL A 664 -27.46 16.05 -24.01
CA VAL A 664 -26.28 15.62 -23.22
C VAL A 664 -26.59 15.61 -21.72
N SER A 665 -27.34 16.60 -21.23
CA SER A 665 -27.74 16.67 -19.82
C SER A 665 -28.63 15.50 -19.41
N VAL A 666 -29.55 15.07 -20.26
CA VAL A 666 -30.42 13.89 -20.06
C VAL A 666 -29.58 12.60 -20.04
N GLY A 667 -28.61 12.47 -20.96
CA GLY A 667 -27.71 11.32 -21.02
C GLY A 667 -26.87 11.15 -19.72
N ILE A 668 -26.31 12.25 -19.18
CA ILE A 668 -25.41 12.21 -18.01
C ILE A 668 -26.18 12.17 -16.67
N ARG A 669 -27.33 12.83 -16.58
CA ARG A 669 -28.09 12.97 -15.32
C ARG A 669 -29.28 12.03 -15.19
N GLY A 670 -29.75 11.44 -16.28
CA GLY A 670 -31.00 10.68 -16.35
C GLY A 670 -32.21 11.56 -16.66
N GLY A 671 -33.35 10.94 -17.00
CA GLY A 671 -34.54 11.57 -17.58
C GLY A 671 -35.28 12.64 -16.75
N ASP A 672 -34.82 12.99 -15.53
CA ASP A 672 -35.54 13.91 -14.62
C ASP A 672 -35.11 15.37 -14.71
N ILE A 673 -34.40 15.76 -15.77
CA ILE A 673 -33.98 17.15 -15.96
C ILE A 673 -35.03 17.97 -16.70
N SER A 674 -35.40 19.14 -16.15
CA SER A 674 -36.23 20.11 -16.83
C SER A 674 -35.42 21.02 -17.75
N ASN A 675 -36.02 21.43 -18.87
CA ASN A 675 -35.45 22.44 -19.77
C ASN A 675 -35.08 23.75 -19.04
N GLY A 676 -35.82 24.12 -18.00
CA GLY A 676 -35.54 25.28 -17.15
C GLY A 676 -34.21 25.13 -16.39
N SER A 677 -33.89 23.92 -15.90
CA SER A 677 -32.62 23.66 -15.21
C SER A 677 -31.43 23.78 -16.14
N VAL A 678 -31.55 23.31 -17.40
CA VAL A 678 -30.48 23.43 -18.39
C VAL A 678 -30.25 24.89 -18.78
N ARG A 679 -31.31 25.67 -19.01
CA ARG A 679 -31.20 27.11 -19.29
C ARG A 679 -30.55 27.87 -18.14
N THR A 680 -30.87 27.53 -16.90
CA THR A 680 -30.23 28.13 -15.71
C THR A 680 -28.74 27.75 -15.64
N MET A 681 -28.37 26.52 -15.98
CA MET A 681 -26.97 26.08 -16.08
C MET A 681 -26.20 26.86 -17.13
N LEU A 682 -26.74 26.99 -18.34
CA LEU A 682 -26.13 27.76 -19.45
C LEU A 682 -25.97 29.23 -19.10
N SER A 683 -26.98 29.85 -18.45
CA SER A 683 -26.88 31.22 -17.98
C SER A 683 -25.77 31.44 -16.94
N ARG A 684 -25.55 30.45 -16.04
CA ARG A 684 -24.43 30.49 -15.09
C ARG A 684 -23.10 30.36 -15.80
N TRP A 685 -22.97 29.47 -16.78
CA TRP A 685 -21.75 29.34 -17.58
C TRP A 685 -21.44 30.62 -18.38
N GLU A 686 -22.45 31.29 -18.91
CA GLU A 686 -22.31 32.59 -19.58
C GLU A 686 -21.82 33.66 -18.58
N GLN A 687 -22.40 33.74 -17.39
CA GLN A 687 -21.95 34.66 -16.31
C GLN A 687 -20.52 34.36 -15.82
N GLN A 688 -20.10 33.10 -15.85
CA GLN A 688 -18.76 32.67 -15.45
C GLN A 688 -17.74 32.77 -16.61
N GLY A 689 -18.17 33.21 -17.79
CA GLY A 689 -17.28 33.32 -18.96
C GLY A 689 -16.86 31.96 -19.55
N MET A 690 -17.52 30.87 -19.19
CA MET A 690 -17.23 29.52 -19.72
C MET A 690 -17.79 29.33 -21.13
N VAL A 691 -18.89 30.00 -21.44
CA VAL A 691 -19.51 30.01 -22.76
C VAL A 691 -19.89 31.44 -23.15
N GLU A 692 -19.82 31.73 -24.45
CA GLU A 692 -20.29 32.96 -25.05
C GLU A 692 -21.58 32.64 -25.82
N ARG A 693 -22.60 33.47 -25.63
CA ARG A 693 -23.84 33.36 -26.39
C ARG A 693 -23.72 34.09 -27.70
N ILE A 694 -23.69 33.36 -28.82
CA ILE A 694 -23.57 33.90 -30.18
C ILE A 694 -24.93 34.39 -30.69
N GLU A 695 -25.97 33.58 -30.51
CA GLU A 695 -27.33 33.86 -30.94
C GLU A 695 -28.34 33.33 -29.92
N ARG A 696 -29.65 33.61 -30.15
CA ARG A 696 -30.68 33.10 -29.25
C ARG A 696 -30.73 31.56 -29.29
N GLY A 697 -30.25 30.94 -28.19
CA GLY A 697 -30.21 29.49 -28.01
C GLY A 697 -28.96 28.79 -28.56
N VAL A 698 -27.95 29.53 -29.04
CA VAL A 698 -26.67 29.03 -29.55
C VAL A 698 -25.51 29.60 -28.74
N TYR A 699 -24.64 28.70 -28.27
CA TYR A 699 -23.51 29.02 -27.41
C TYR A 699 -22.21 28.52 -28.03
N LYS A 700 -21.09 29.13 -27.66
CA LYS A 700 -19.73 28.70 -27.99
C LYS A 700 -18.93 28.59 -26.73
N LYS A 701 -18.13 27.53 -26.61
CA LYS A 701 -17.17 27.38 -25.48
C LYS A 701 -16.12 28.49 -25.55
N SER A 702 -15.84 29.10 -24.41
CA SER A 702 -14.72 30.02 -24.27
C SER A 702 -13.46 29.17 -24.03
N HIS A 703 -12.50 29.21 -24.96
CA HIS A 703 -11.20 28.61 -24.77
C HIS A 703 -10.39 29.47 -23.79
N TYR A 704 -10.40 29.11 -22.49
CA TYR A 704 -9.44 29.64 -21.53
C TYR A 704 -8.15 28.86 -21.68
N GLY A 705 -7.12 29.48 -22.22
CA GLY A 705 -5.77 28.98 -22.08
C GLY A 705 -4.93 28.98 -23.32
N GLU A 706 -4.44 30.14 -23.66
CA GLU A 706 -3.10 30.38 -24.20
C GLU A 706 -2.77 31.85 -23.88
N VAL A 707 -2.28 32.07 -22.67
CA VAL A 707 -1.41 33.21 -22.33
C VAL A 707 -0.31 32.67 -21.41
#